data_fe3c4040e0bf8f4ec266fa1b1b178391
#
_entry.id   fe3c4040e0bf8f4ec266fa1b1b178391
#
_cell.length_a   1.000
_cell.length_b   1.000
_cell.length_c   1.000
_cell.angle_alpha   90.00
_cell.angle_beta   90.00
_cell.angle_gamma   90.00
#
_symmetry.space_group_name_H-M   'P 1'
#
loop_
_entity.id
_entity.type
_entity.pdbx_description
1 polymer ?
#
loop_
_entity_poly.entity_id
_entity_poly.type
_entity_poly.pdbx_seq_one_letter_code
_entity_poly.pdbx_strand_id
1 'polypeptide(L)'
;QAEDGIRDCLLSRGLGDVYKRQLKYDIKGILSKSQLNRSVYDLFADPIIEFALANSLLLDSKEIFPKSPDLVIQVGFKPGVTDNTAQAALDGLITLFPSLDKINISCSKTYMFWGLPPDIDVNDLAKKIYNPMIERASISNKDMCLNYNWPNLNFPERPILVEQPSQTVNLEVSDEELIKISEKGLLALNLEEMKAIQENYRIPEVQFERKKLGLPENAPTDAELECLAQTWSEHCCHKIFAANIHHVDHETGEDTYINSLFKTHIMKPTLDIQSKVDWLLSIFHDNSGVIAWNDTWSLCIKAETHNSPSALDPYGGAMTGIVGVNRDILGTGLGARPIANTDVFCFGPPDYSGHLPEGLFHPSRVFRGVHAGVRTGGNESGIPTVNGSIVFDERYLGKPLVYCGTVGIMPRKLPDGRQSHDKTPQPGNIIYMVGGRVGSDGIHGATFSSLELTEDSPSSAVQIGDPITQKKMIDMVLEARDLGLIQVITDNGAGGLSSSVGELAELTGGADLDLAAVPLKQPGLSKWEILVSESQERMTIGVNPEDCEAFEKLAKLHEVEATAVGKFTNSEAFVVRYGDETVAHLPISFLHDGCPQLQLESEWQPPHNSPILFPEADAIEMGHILSRLMARPNVASKEWWVRSYDHEVIAQSVIKPFCGVNYDAPGDAAVIAPIQGKTQGAVISNGIVPRYSDIDSYAMAAASIDEALRNAVCVGVDLDLIAGLDNFCWPDPVESAKTPDGRYKLAQLVRANRALDEVCRAYNLPCISGKDSMKNDATLDGEKISVPPTLLFSLIGNHLDVRKAVSSDFKEVGDMIYLVGETHQELGASELAFMFRDESNGRSGIGGQVPQIDTSRNLSLYRSLTKAMSRELISSAHDCSDAGLAATLAECCFGCDSGADLDISELFNSDVNLDNWGALFGESLGRILVSIKPENSQIFEKFMEEHECNYLGKVSSDDNIRITRSNMPILSASMSELRNSWKGTLNGGRN
;
A
#
# COMPACT_ATOMS: atom_id res chain seq x y z
N GLN A 1 -0.41 -18.69 6.28
CA GLN A 1 -1.62 -18.17 6.95
C GLN A 1 -2.47 -19.26 7.54
N ALA A 2 -2.88 -20.22 6.73
CA ALA A 2 -3.64 -21.36 7.23
C ALA A 2 -2.85 -22.18 8.27
N GLU A 3 -1.54 -22.34 8.08
CA GLU A 3 -0.68 -23.06 9.03
C GLU A 3 -0.58 -22.34 10.38
N ASP A 4 -0.41 -21.03 10.39
CA ASP A 4 -0.33 -20.24 11.63
C ASP A 4 -1.67 -20.23 12.37
N GLY A 5 -2.78 -20.00 11.67
CA GLY A 5 -4.12 -20.07 12.26
C GLY A 5 -4.47 -21.47 12.82
N ILE A 6 -4.04 -22.53 12.16
CA ILE A 6 -4.18 -23.91 12.66
C ILE A 6 -3.31 -24.11 13.90
N ARG A 7 -2.06 -23.70 13.84
CA ARG A 7 -1.08 -23.81 14.92
C ARG A 7 -1.57 -23.07 16.18
N ASP A 8 -2.03 -21.85 16.05
CA ASP A 8 -2.58 -21.08 17.17
C ASP A 8 -3.82 -21.73 17.77
N CYS A 9 -4.74 -22.21 16.94
CA CYS A 9 -5.93 -22.93 17.39
C CYS A 9 -5.57 -24.23 18.14
N LEU A 10 -4.55 -24.95 17.70
CA LEU A 10 -4.13 -26.21 18.33
C LEU A 10 -3.23 -25.99 19.54
N LEU A 11 -2.32 -24.98 19.50
CA LEU A 11 -1.46 -24.63 20.64
C LEU A 11 -2.26 -24.07 21.82
N SER A 12 -3.26 -23.24 21.60
CA SER A 12 -4.16 -22.74 22.66
C SER A 12 -4.90 -23.86 23.41
N ARG A 13 -4.99 -25.05 22.82
CA ARG A 13 -5.58 -26.27 23.42
C ARG A 13 -4.55 -27.30 23.87
N GLY A 14 -3.23 -26.94 23.89
CA GLY A 14 -2.16 -27.85 24.32
C GLY A 14 -1.88 -29.02 23.34
N LEU A 15 -2.30 -28.89 22.07
CA LEU A 15 -2.09 -29.88 21.03
C LEU A 15 -0.87 -29.43 20.19
N GLY A 16 0.24 -30.16 20.24
CA GLY A 16 1.43 -29.94 19.41
C GLY A 16 1.18 -30.28 17.93
N ASP A 17 2.26 -30.52 17.14
CA ASP A 17 2.22 -30.82 15.70
C ASP A 17 1.33 -32.04 15.36
N VAL A 18 -0.01 -31.82 15.28
CA VAL A 18 -1.02 -32.87 15.03
C VAL A 18 -1.61 -32.79 13.61
N TYR A 19 -1.00 -32.01 12.71
CA TYR A 19 -1.45 -31.97 11.33
C TYR A 19 -0.31 -32.12 10.32
N LYS A 20 -0.67 -32.55 9.11
CA LYS A 20 0.21 -32.59 7.94
C LYS A 20 -0.47 -31.89 6.76
N ARG A 21 0.32 -31.30 5.89
CA ARG A 21 -0.13 -30.67 4.64
C ARG A 21 0.42 -31.42 3.43
N GLN A 22 -0.40 -31.52 2.39
CA GLN A 22 -0.04 -32.08 1.10
C GLN A 22 -0.50 -31.16 -0.02
N LEU A 23 0.31 -30.98 -1.05
CA LEU A 23 -0.11 -30.40 -2.33
C LEU A 23 -0.65 -31.49 -3.25
N LYS A 24 -1.71 -31.19 -3.99
CA LYS A 24 -2.28 -32.09 -5.00
C LYS A 24 -2.42 -31.30 -6.31
N TYR A 25 -1.84 -31.83 -7.36
CA TYR A 25 -1.96 -31.29 -8.71
C TYR A 25 -2.89 -32.19 -9.52
N ASP A 26 -4.02 -31.67 -9.96
CA ASP A 26 -4.94 -32.35 -10.87
C ASP A 26 -4.63 -31.89 -12.30
N ILE A 27 -4.19 -32.83 -13.15
CA ILE A 27 -3.77 -32.56 -14.52
C ILE A 27 -4.85 -33.08 -15.48
N LYS A 28 -5.47 -32.19 -16.23
CA LYS A 28 -6.42 -32.51 -17.30
C LYS A 28 -5.71 -32.47 -18.65
N GLY A 29 -5.47 -33.64 -19.25
CA GLY A 29 -4.75 -33.81 -20.52
C GLY A 29 -4.16 -35.20 -20.63
N ILE A 30 -3.40 -35.45 -21.72
CA ILE A 30 -2.82 -36.77 -21.98
C ILE A 30 -1.30 -36.69 -21.74
N LEU A 31 -0.87 -37.36 -20.66
CA LEU A 31 0.52 -37.60 -20.37
C LEU A 31 0.80 -39.12 -20.47
N SER A 32 1.88 -39.50 -21.13
CA SER A 32 2.36 -40.89 -21.07
C SER A 32 2.85 -41.18 -19.63
N LYS A 33 2.85 -42.48 -19.28
CA LYS A 33 3.35 -42.92 -17.96
C LYS A 33 4.80 -42.47 -17.70
N SER A 34 5.63 -42.43 -18.75
CA SER A 34 7.02 -41.99 -18.66
C SER A 34 7.11 -40.47 -18.40
N GLN A 35 6.27 -39.68 -19.07
CA GLN A 35 6.21 -38.22 -18.84
C GLN A 35 5.71 -37.94 -17.43
N LEU A 36 4.64 -38.59 -16.98
CA LEU A 36 4.10 -38.44 -15.63
C LEU A 36 5.13 -38.78 -14.55
N ASN A 37 5.81 -39.92 -14.65
CA ASN A 37 6.85 -40.27 -13.68
C ASN A 37 8.00 -39.30 -13.68
N ARG A 38 8.45 -38.82 -14.85
CA ARG A 38 9.50 -37.82 -14.94
C ARG A 38 9.08 -36.51 -14.33
N SER A 39 7.85 -36.07 -14.57
CA SER A 39 7.32 -34.82 -13.96
C SER A 39 7.31 -34.85 -12.45
N VAL A 40 7.01 -35.99 -11.83
CA VAL A 40 7.01 -36.13 -10.39
C VAL A 40 8.39 -35.85 -9.79
N TYR A 41 9.45 -36.38 -10.38
CA TYR A 41 10.81 -36.26 -9.85
C TYR A 41 11.53 -34.99 -10.29
N ASP A 42 11.25 -34.46 -11.49
CA ASP A 42 11.99 -33.34 -12.08
C ASP A 42 11.27 -31.99 -11.83
N LEU A 43 9.97 -32.01 -11.46
CA LEU A 43 9.16 -30.79 -11.35
C LEU A 43 8.32 -30.69 -10.06
N PHE A 44 7.56 -31.76 -9.68
CA PHE A 44 6.53 -31.66 -8.64
C PHE A 44 6.99 -31.97 -7.24
N ALA A 45 8.15 -32.55 -7.05
CA ALA A 45 8.67 -32.88 -5.73
C ALA A 45 10.19 -32.74 -5.68
N ASP A 46 10.70 -32.24 -4.56
CA ASP A 46 12.12 -32.35 -4.22
C ASP A 46 12.38 -33.76 -3.70
N PRO A 47 13.15 -34.61 -4.44
CA PRO A 47 13.36 -36.00 -4.07
C PRO A 47 14.16 -36.19 -2.78
N ILE A 48 14.75 -35.14 -2.22
CA ILE A 48 15.53 -35.18 -0.98
C ILE A 48 14.63 -35.02 0.24
N ILE A 49 13.63 -34.12 0.15
CA ILE A 49 12.81 -33.72 1.29
C ILE A 49 11.31 -34.00 1.13
N GLU A 50 10.86 -34.37 -0.05
CA GLU A 50 9.46 -34.57 -0.36
C GLU A 50 9.13 -35.98 -0.90
N PHE A 51 7.91 -36.43 -0.61
CA PHE A 51 7.31 -37.60 -1.18
C PHE A 51 6.22 -37.22 -2.17
N ALA A 52 6.27 -37.80 -3.38
CA ALA A 52 5.21 -37.65 -4.36
C ALA A 52 4.77 -38.96 -4.99
N LEU A 53 3.51 -39.07 -5.31
CA LEU A 53 2.91 -40.22 -5.98
C LEU A 53 2.12 -39.75 -7.20
N ALA A 54 2.25 -40.50 -8.29
CA ALA A 54 1.46 -40.27 -9.52
C ALA A 54 0.26 -41.21 -9.55
N ASN A 55 -0.93 -40.67 -9.88
CA ASN A 55 -2.18 -41.43 -10.02
C ASN A 55 -2.61 -42.25 -8.79
N SER A 56 -2.16 -41.91 -7.60
CA SER A 56 -2.55 -42.51 -6.33
C SER A 56 -2.60 -41.44 -5.23
N LEU A 57 -3.44 -41.67 -4.24
CA LEU A 57 -3.56 -40.78 -3.11
C LEU A 57 -2.50 -41.15 -2.06
N LEU A 58 -1.73 -40.20 -1.58
CA LEU A 58 -0.79 -40.38 -0.47
C LEU A 58 -1.50 -40.91 0.79
N LEU A 59 -2.77 -40.48 0.99
CA LEU A 59 -3.64 -40.92 2.10
C LEU A 59 -3.90 -42.42 2.13
N ASP A 60 -3.81 -43.12 0.99
CA ASP A 60 -3.96 -44.60 0.92
C ASP A 60 -2.68 -45.36 1.32
N SER A 61 -1.55 -44.63 1.45
CA SER A 61 -0.28 -45.23 1.82
C SER A 61 -0.16 -45.45 3.33
N LYS A 62 -0.29 -46.70 3.77
CA LYS A 62 -0.08 -47.09 5.18
C LYS A 62 1.36 -46.95 5.65
N GLU A 63 2.32 -46.87 4.76
CA GLU A 63 3.73 -46.61 5.08
C GLU A 63 3.95 -45.15 5.49
N ILE A 64 3.28 -44.23 4.79
CA ILE A 64 3.36 -42.78 5.06
C ILE A 64 2.41 -42.38 6.19
N PHE A 65 1.19 -42.94 6.20
CA PHE A 65 0.15 -42.66 7.19
C PHE A 65 -0.30 -43.94 7.88
N PRO A 66 0.43 -44.40 8.91
CA PRO A 66 0.09 -45.67 9.61
C PRO A 66 -1.24 -45.62 10.38
N LYS A 67 -1.72 -44.39 10.70
CA LYS A 67 -3.01 -44.16 11.34
C LYS A 67 -3.86 -43.26 10.45
N SER A 68 -5.14 -43.60 10.31
CA SER A 68 -6.12 -42.75 9.63
C SER A 68 -6.25 -41.42 10.36
N PRO A 69 -6.31 -40.27 9.66
CA PRO A 69 -6.58 -39.00 10.28
C PRO A 69 -8.00 -38.92 10.86
N ASP A 70 -8.19 -38.05 11.86
CA ASP A 70 -9.50 -37.75 12.43
C ASP A 70 -10.32 -36.78 11.56
N LEU A 71 -9.62 -35.97 10.77
CA LEU A 71 -10.22 -34.98 9.86
C LEU A 71 -9.29 -34.73 8.68
N VAL A 72 -9.84 -34.60 7.49
CA VAL A 72 -9.14 -34.19 6.28
C VAL A 72 -9.91 -33.06 5.63
N ILE A 73 -9.23 -31.96 5.33
CA ILE A 73 -9.82 -30.80 4.62
C ILE A 73 -8.99 -30.56 3.36
N GLN A 74 -9.60 -30.67 2.19
CA GLN A 74 -8.99 -30.30 0.91
C GLN A 74 -9.51 -28.92 0.51
N VAL A 75 -8.60 -28.01 0.18
CA VAL A 75 -8.88 -26.61 -0.20
C VAL A 75 -8.30 -26.34 -1.58
N GLY A 76 -9.08 -25.73 -2.46
CA GLY A 76 -8.66 -25.32 -3.79
C GLY A 76 -9.45 -24.09 -4.24
N PHE A 77 -8.96 -23.40 -5.25
CA PHE A 77 -9.61 -22.20 -5.75
C PHE A 77 -10.98 -22.48 -6.39
N LYS A 78 -11.83 -21.46 -6.34
CA LYS A 78 -13.09 -21.46 -7.09
C LYS A 78 -12.82 -21.37 -8.60
N PRO A 79 -13.76 -21.81 -9.47
CA PRO A 79 -13.64 -21.59 -10.90
C PRO A 79 -13.46 -20.09 -11.24
N GLY A 80 -12.40 -19.78 -11.99
CA GLY A 80 -12.12 -18.43 -12.45
C GLY A 80 -11.19 -17.59 -11.55
N VAL A 81 -10.80 -18.11 -10.39
CA VAL A 81 -9.74 -17.52 -9.58
C VAL A 81 -8.39 -17.99 -10.11
N THR A 82 -7.42 -17.09 -10.20
CA THR A 82 -6.06 -17.37 -10.69
C THR A 82 -5.34 -18.32 -9.72
N ASP A 83 -4.78 -19.42 -10.27
CA ASP A 83 -3.99 -20.41 -9.53
C ASP A 83 -2.53 -20.37 -10.02
N ASN A 84 -1.72 -19.48 -9.42
CA ASN A 84 -0.33 -19.28 -9.81
C ASN A 84 0.52 -20.54 -9.64
N THR A 85 0.23 -21.36 -8.61
CA THR A 85 0.94 -22.62 -8.41
C THR A 85 0.66 -23.61 -9.56
N ALA A 86 -0.59 -23.67 -10.02
CA ALA A 86 -0.94 -24.49 -11.17
C ALA A 86 -0.38 -23.94 -12.47
N GLN A 87 -0.31 -22.62 -12.63
CA GLN A 87 0.30 -22.00 -13.81
C GLN A 87 1.79 -22.26 -13.89
N ALA A 88 2.53 -22.07 -12.80
CA ALA A 88 3.95 -22.39 -12.73
C ALA A 88 4.23 -23.88 -13.01
N ALA A 89 3.35 -24.77 -12.51
CA ALA A 89 3.42 -26.21 -12.80
C ALA A 89 3.17 -26.51 -14.29
N LEU A 90 2.25 -25.80 -14.93
CA LEU A 90 1.99 -25.92 -16.37
C LEU A 90 3.19 -25.47 -17.21
N ASP A 91 3.76 -24.32 -16.89
CA ASP A 91 4.95 -23.78 -17.58
C ASP A 91 6.16 -24.71 -17.44
N GLY A 92 6.35 -25.27 -16.24
CA GLY A 92 7.35 -26.30 -15.99
C GLY A 92 7.13 -27.57 -16.82
N LEU A 93 5.87 -28.04 -16.95
CA LEU A 93 5.55 -29.20 -17.81
C LEU A 93 5.81 -28.92 -19.29
N ILE A 94 5.44 -27.75 -19.79
CA ILE A 94 5.69 -27.34 -21.17
C ILE A 94 7.20 -27.24 -21.44
N THR A 95 7.96 -26.72 -20.48
CA THR A 95 9.43 -26.67 -20.55
C THR A 95 10.05 -28.05 -20.61
N LEU A 96 9.59 -28.99 -19.76
CA LEU A 96 10.07 -30.38 -19.78
C LEU A 96 9.65 -31.15 -21.03
N PHE A 97 8.48 -30.84 -21.58
CA PHE A 97 7.86 -31.56 -22.71
C PHE A 97 7.23 -30.56 -23.71
N PRO A 98 8.03 -29.90 -24.56
CA PRO A 98 7.54 -28.86 -25.49
C PRO A 98 6.46 -29.36 -26.50
N SER A 99 6.27 -30.65 -26.63
CA SER A 99 5.26 -31.26 -27.52
C SER A 99 3.89 -31.45 -26.86
N LEU A 100 3.75 -31.07 -25.59
CA LEU A 100 2.45 -31.18 -24.91
C LEU A 100 1.51 -30.08 -25.39
N ASP A 101 0.29 -30.48 -25.72
CA ASP A 101 -0.78 -29.59 -26.15
C ASP A 101 -2.03 -29.84 -25.32
N LYS A 102 -2.80 -28.78 -25.08
CA LYS A 102 -4.11 -28.83 -24.38
C LYS A 102 -4.08 -29.47 -22.98
N ILE A 103 -3.09 -29.06 -22.19
CA ILE A 103 -3.02 -29.45 -20.77
C ILE A 103 -3.52 -28.30 -19.91
N ASN A 104 -4.34 -28.64 -18.89
CA ASN A 104 -4.73 -27.73 -17.82
C ASN A 104 -4.35 -28.35 -16.47
N ILE A 105 -3.94 -27.52 -15.54
CA ILE A 105 -3.56 -27.92 -14.17
C ILE A 105 -4.40 -27.14 -13.16
N SER A 106 -4.73 -27.77 -12.06
CA SER A 106 -5.30 -27.13 -10.87
C SER A 106 -4.55 -27.64 -9.65
N CYS A 107 -4.23 -26.75 -8.73
CA CYS A 107 -3.59 -27.09 -7.47
C CYS A 107 -4.58 -27.04 -6.30
N SER A 108 -4.45 -27.97 -5.35
CA SER A 108 -5.18 -27.95 -4.09
C SER A 108 -4.29 -28.37 -2.92
N LYS A 109 -4.61 -27.84 -1.73
CA LYS A 109 -3.92 -28.15 -0.47
C LYS A 109 -4.80 -29.08 0.34
N THR A 110 -4.23 -30.17 0.86
CA THR A 110 -4.94 -31.11 1.72
C THR A 110 -4.33 -31.06 3.12
N TYR A 111 -5.15 -30.76 4.12
CA TYR A 111 -4.77 -30.70 5.52
C TYR A 111 -5.32 -31.92 6.23
N MET A 112 -4.48 -32.62 6.99
CA MET A 112 -4.80 -33.85 7.70
C MET A 112 -4.53 -33.64 9.18
N PHE A 113 -5.48 -34.03 10.03
CA PHE A 113 -5.43 -33.82 11.46
C PHE A 113 -5.58 -35.12 12.23
N TRP A 114 -4.83 -35.29 13.33
CA TRP A 114 -4.88 -36.38 14.27
C TRP A 114 -5.01 -35.89 15.69
N GLY A 115 -5.70 -36.63 16.54
CA GLY A 115 -5.83 -36.32 17.97
C GLY A 115 -6.71 -35.09 18.25
N LEU A 116 -7.65 -34.77 17.37
CA LEU A 116 -8.57 -33.64 17.57
C LEU A 116 -9.50 -33.92 18.76
N PRO A 117 -9.81 -32.86 19.57
CA PRO A 117 -10.83 -32.98 20.62
C PRO A 117 -12.19 -33.35 20.03
N PRO A 118 -12.99 -34.17 20.75
CA PRO A 118 -14.30 -34.61 20.25
C PRO A 118 -15.32 -33.46 20.07
N ASP A 119 -15.10 -32.36 20.75
CA ASP A 119 -15.96 -31.17 20.80
C ASP A 119 -15.55 -30.07 19.83
N ILE A 120 -14.53 -30.32 18.95
CA ILE A 120 -14.09 -29.33 17.98
C ILE A 120 -15.17 -29.07 16.92
N ASP A 121 -15.50 -27.81 16.70
CA ASP A 121 -16.31 -27.44 15.55
C ASP A 121 -15.47 -27.51 14.27
N VAL A 122 -15.78 -28.48 13.44
CA VAL A 122 -15.08 -28.75 12.17
C VAL A 122 -15.28 -27.60 11.18
N ASN A 123 -16.45 -26.98 11.18
CA ASN A 123 -16.74 -25.87 10.26
C ASN A 123 -15.99 -24.61 10.67
N ASP A 124 -15.92 -24.31 11.97
CA ASP A 124 -15.11 -23.21 12.50
C ASP A 124 -13.62 -23.43 12.19
N LEU A 125 -13.11 -24.64 12.39
CA LEU A 125 -11.73 -24.97 12.00
C LEU A 125 -11.50 -24.80 10.49
N ALA A 126 -12.44 -25.24 9.66
CA ALA A 126 -12.34 -25.11 8.21
C ALA A 126 -12.33 -23.62 7.77
N LYS A 127 -13.21 -22.79 8.33
CA LYS A 127 -13.24 -21.34 8.05
C LYS A 127 -11.92 -20.63 8.39
N LYS A 128 -11.14 -21.14 9.34
CA LYS A 128 -9.79 -20.63 9.67
C LYS A 128 -8.73 -21.06 8.67
N ILE A 129 -8.98 -22.13 7.89
CA ILE A 129 -8.01 -22.72 6.94
C ILE A 129 -8.16 -22.15 5.55
N TYR A 130 -9.39 -21.87 5.09
CA TYR A 130 -9.64 -21.40 3.74
C TYR A 130 -10.38 -20.06 3.72
N ASN A 131 -10.26 -19.35 2.61
CA ASN A 131 -11.01 -18.12 2.37
C ASN A 131 -12.25 -18.43 1.51
N PRO A 132 -13.48 -18.43 2.08
CA PRO A 132 -14.69 -18.80 1.35
C PRO A 132 -15.03 -17.86 0.18
N MET A 133 -14.42 -16.67 0.11
CA MET A 133 -14.60 -15.73 -1.01
C MET A 133 -13.98 -16.29 -2.30
N ILE A 134 -12.75 -16.80 -2.26
CA ILE A 134 -11.98 -17.23 -3.42
C ILE A 134 -11.70 -18.75 -3.45
N GLU A 135 -11.84 -19.43 -2.33
CA GLU A 135 -11.55 -20.86 -2.20
C GLU A 135 -12.82 -21.68 -1.93
N ARG A 136 -12.72 -22.97 -2.17
CA ARG A 136 -13.72 -23.99 -1.83
C ARG A 136 -13.05 -25.10 -1.05
N ALA A 137 -13.77 -25.69 -0.13
CA ALA A 137 -13.30 -26.79 0.69
C ALA A 137 -14.15 -28.04 0.54
N SER A 138 -13.51 -29.21 0.62
CA SER A 138 -14.16 -30.50 0.78
C SER A 138 -13.63 -31.16 2.05
N ILE A 139 -14.53 -31.66 2.90
CA ILE A 139 -14.21 -32.09 4.26
C ILE A 139 -14.60 -33.57 4.42
N SER A 140 -13.69 -34.37 4.97
CA SER A 140 -13.96 -35.75 5.42
C SER A 140 -13.72 -35.84 6.92
N ASN A 141 -14.77 -36.12 7.66
CA ASN A 141 -14.73 -36.34 9.10
C ASN A 141 -14.13 -37.72 9.45
N LYS A 142 -14.00 -38.05 10.74
CA LYS A 142 -13.39 -39.29 11.23
C LYS A 142 -14.02 -40.56 10.65
N ASP A 143 -15.35 -40.63 10.60
CA ASP A 143 -16.06 -41.79 10.07
C ASP A 143 -15.82 -41.98 8.58
N MET A 144 -15.77 -40.88 7.82
CA MET A 144 -15.43 -40.88 6.39
C MET A 144 -13.97 -41.34 6.19
N CYS A 145 -13.05 -40.84 6.98
CA CYS A 145 -11.63 -41.16 6.93
C CYS A 145 -11.37 -42.65 7.24
N LEU A 146 -12.08 -43.23 8.24
CA LEU A 146 -12.00 -44.66 8.57
C LEU A 146 -12.51 -45.56 7.45
N ASN A 147 -13.43 -45.05 6.62
CA ASN A 147 -13.98 -45.77 5.47
C ASN A 147 -13.25 -45.43 4.15
N TYR A 148 -12.07 -44.77 4.21
CA TYR A 148 -11.28 -44.33 3.06
C TYR A 148 -12.08 -43.42 2.09
N ASN A 149 -13.04 -42.68 2.61
CA ASN A 149 -13.80 -41.71 1.86
C ASN A 149 -13.11 -40.30 2.01
N TRP A 150 -12.12 -40.07 1.16
CA TRP A 150 -11.30 -38.87 1.19
C TRP A 150 -12.01 -37.70 0.53
N PRO A 151 -11.73 -36.46 0.97
CA PRO A 151 -12.26 -35.26 0.29
C PRO A 151 -11.76 -35.21 -1.15
N ASN A 152 -12.63 -34.83 -2.05
CA ASN A 152 -12.28 -34.68 -3.47
C ASN A 152 -12.94 -33.41 -4.02
N LEU A 153 -12.12 -32.46 -4.44
CA LEU A 153 -12.56 -31.30 -5.19
C LEU A 153 -12.48 -31.64 -6.68
N ASN A 154 -13.59 -31.49 -7.39
CA ASN A 154 -13.60 -31.59 -8.83
C ASN A 154 -12.69 -30.53 -9.45
N PHE A 155 -12.19 -30.77 -10.66
CA PHE A 155 -11.44 -29.76 -11.42
C PHE A 155 -12.28 -28.46 -11.50
N PRO A 156 -11.70 -27.25 -11.26
CA PRO A 156 -12.45 -25.99 -11.24
C PRO A 156 -12.78 -25.54 -12.67
N GLU A 157 -13.80 -26.14 -13.27
CA GLU A 157 -14.27 -25.74 -14.60
C GLU A 157 -15.35 -24.66 -14.50
N ARG A 158 -15.17 -23.57 -15.25
CA ARG A 158 -16.28 -22.68 -15.55
C ARG A 158 -17.18 -23.33 -16.61
N PRO A 159 -18.49 -23.15 -16.51
CA PRO A 159 -19.36 -23.44 -17.64
C PRO A 159 -18.85 -22.65 -18.87
N ILE A 160 -18.69 -23.33 -20.00
CA ILE A 160 -18.38 -22.61 -21.26
C ILE A 160 -19.62 -21.76 -21.55
N LEU A 161 -19.51 -20.47 -21.27
CA LEU A 161 -20.54 -19.52 -21.67
C LEU A 161 -20.49 -19.42 -23.20
N VAL A 162 -21.64 -19.56 -23.84
CA VAL A 162 -21.75 -19.25 -25.26
C VAL A 162 -21.42 -17.77 -25.41
N GLU A 163 -20.57 -17.44 -26.37
CA GLU A 163 -20.19 -16.07 -26.72
C GLU A 163 -21.46 -15.18 -26.75
N GLN A 164 -21.56 -14.22 -25.84
CA GLN A 164 -22.72 -13.34 -25.76
C GLN A 164 -22.51 -12.12 -26.66
N PRO A 165 -23.48 -11.75 -27.51
CA PRO A 165 -23.43 -10.51 -28.26
C PRO A 165 -23.40 -9.33 -27.26
N SER A 166 -22.78 -8.20 -27.65
CA SER A 166 -22.90 -6.96 -26.89
C SER A 166 -24.36 -6.59 -26.65
N GLN A 167 -24.70 -6.23 -25.44
CA GLN A 167 -26.06 -5.87 -25.06
C GLN A 167 -26.26 -4.37 -25.20
N THR A 168 -27.44 -3.97 -25.71
CA THR A 168 -27.87 -2.57 -25.70
C THR A 168 -28.53 -2.25 -24.37
N VAL A 169 -28.05 -1.22 -23.67
CA VAL A 169 -28.64 -0.78 -22.39
C VAL A 169 -29.57 0.40 -22.64
N ASN A 170 -30.88 0.18 -22.43
CA ASN A 170 -31.87 1.25 -22.62
C ASN A 170 -31.82 2.23 -21.44
N LEU A 171 -31.42 3.49 -21.71
CA LEU A 171 -31.41 4.57 -20.74
C LEU A 171 -32.64 5.51 -20.83
N GLU A 172 -33.56 5.32 -21.78
CA GLU A 172 -34.82 6.07 -21.88
C GLU A 172 -35.86 5.54 -20.87
N VAL A 173 -35.57 5.75 -19.58
CA VAL A 173 -36.31 5.24 -18.42
C VAL A 173 -36.43 6.32 -17.34
N SER A 174 -37.15 6.05 -16.24
CA SER A 174 -37.29 6.99 -15.12
C SER A 174 -35.98 7.12 -14.31
N ASP A 175 -35.86 8.18 -13.50
CA ASP A 175 -34.72 8.43 -12.62
C ASP A 175 -34.47 7.24 -11.67
N GLU A 176 -35.56 6.65 -11.12
CA GLU A 176 -35.41 5.50 -10.22
C GLU A 176 -34.89 4.25 -10.96
N GLU A 177 -35.23 4.11 -12.23
CA GLU A 177 -34.79 2.96 -13.04
C GLU A 177 -33.33 3.17 -13.51
N LEU A 178 -32.88 4.41 -13.77
CA LEU A 178 -31.47 4.73 -14.03
C LEU A 178 -30.58 4.32 -12.87
N ILE A 179 -31.00 4.64 -11.63
CA ILE A 179 -30.26 4.22 -10.42
C ILE A 179 -30.21 2.71 -10.30
N LYS A 180 -31.33 2.00 -10.54
CA LYS A 180 -31.34 0.52 -10.51
C LYS A 180 -30.44 -0.12 -11.57
N ILE A 181 -30.31 0.48 -12.75
CA ILE A 181 -29.38 0.02 -13.78
C ILE A 181 -27.93 0.13 -13.24
N SER A 182 -27.59 1.27 -12.64
CA SER A 182 -26.28 1.47 -12.03
C SER A 182 -26.00 0.47 -10.89
N GLU A 183 -26.95 0.31 -9.96
CA GLU A 183 -26.82 -0.64 -8.84
C GLU A 183 -26.70 -2.09 -9.31
N LYS A 184 -27.56 -2.52 -10.22
CA LYS A 184 -27.55 -3.89 -10.76
C LYS A 184 -26.29 -4.21 -11.56
N GLY A 185 -25.75 -3.22 -12.29
CA GLY A 185 -24.50 -3.34 -13.04
C GLY A 185 -23.24 -3.15 -12.20
N LEU A 186 -23.35 -2.82 -10.90
CA LEU A 186 -22.21 -2.43 -10.05
C LEU A 186 -21.38 -1.28 -10.63
N LEU A 187 -22.03 -0.36 -11.36
CA LEU A 187 -21.37 0.73 -12.07
C LEU A 187 -20.93 1.86 -11.14
N ALA A 188 -21.52 1.97 -9.95
CA ALA A 188 -21.25 3.05 -8.98
C ALA A 188 -21.45 4.48 -9.54
N LEU A 189 -22.32 4.62 -10.57
CA LEU A 189 -22.70 5.90 -11.15
C LEU A 189 -23.92 6.48 -10.41
N ASN A 190 -23.87 7.77 -10.09
CA ASN A 190 -25.00 8.48 -9.49
C ASN A 190 -26.02 8.93 -10.56
N LEU A 191 -27.15 9.53 -10.11
CA LEU A 191 -28.22 9.94 -11.03
C LEU A 191 -27.78 11.00 -12.05
N GLU A 192 -26.97 11.97 -11.63
CA GLU A 192 -26.52 13.06 -12.52
C GLU A 192 -25.56 12.51 -13.58
N GLU A 193 -24.68 11.60 -13.20
CA GLU A 193 -23.77 10.90 -14.12
C GLU A 193 -24.57 10.05 -15.13
N MET A 194 -25.56 9.28 -14.67
CA MET A 194 -26.44 8.50 -15.54
C MET A 194 -27.23 9.39 -16.50
N LYS A 195 -27.67 10.57 -16.06
CA LYS A 195 -28.34 11.56 -16.93
C LYS A 195 -27.37 12.17 -17.95
N ALA A 196 -26.15 12.50 -17.57
CA ALA A 196 -25.15 13.01 -18.50
C ALA A 196 -24.85 11.97 -19.60
N ILE A 197 -24.79 10.69 -19.26
CA ILE A 197 -24.65 9.60 -20.24
C ILE A 197 -25.89 9.54 -21.13
N GLN A 198 -27.10 9.55 -20.56
CA GLN A 198 -28.37 9.56 -21.32
C GLN A 198 -28.41 10.71 -22.31
N GLU A 199 -28.03 11.92 -21.89
CA GLU A 199 -28.04 13.12 -22.75
C GLU A 199 -27.03 13.02 -23.89
N ASN A 200 -25.83 12.45 -23.65
CA ASN A 200 -24.83 12.23 -24.71
C ASN A 200 -25.40 11.38 -25.87
N TYR A 201 -26.15 10.32 -25.56
CA TYR A 201 -26.73 9.46 -26.59
C TYR A 201 -27.97 10.07 -27.30
N ARG A 202 -28.42 11.25 -26.86
CA ARG A 202 -29.47 12.05 -27.57
C ARG A 202 -28.89 13.05 -28.55
N ILE A 203 -27.57 13.28 -28.56
CA ILE A 203 -26.90 14.23 -29.45
C ILE A 203 -26.96 13.69 -30.90
N PRO A 204 -27.50 14.47 -31.88
CA PRO A 204 -27.65 13.99 -33.25
C PRO A 204 -26.35 13.59 -33.95
N GLU A 205 -25.27 14.26 -33.66
CA GLU A 205 -23.92 13.98 -34.18
C GLU A 205 -23.43 12.62 -33.69
N VAL A 206 -23.63 12.32 -32.41
CA VAL A 206 -23.29 11.03 -31.78
C VAL A 206 -24.12 9.91 -32.43
N GLN A 207 -25.42 10.11 -32.55
CA GLN A 207 -26.33 9.14 -33.20
C GLN A 207 -25.93 8.84 -34.65
N PHE A 208 -25.54 9.88 -35.40
CA PHE A 208 -25.14 9.74 -36.80
C PHE A 208 -23.82 8.91 -36.95
N GLU A 209 -22.82 9.18 -36.15
CA GLU A 209 -21.55 8.43 -36.18
C GLU A 209 -21.77 6.96 -35.73
N ARG A 210 -22.56 6.74 -34.70
CA ARG A 210 -22.92 5.40 -34.22
C ARG A 210 -23.64 4.55 -35.28
N LYS A 211 -24.57 5.16 -36.00
CA LYS A 211 -25.28 4.52 -37.13
C LYS A 211 -24.32 4.05 -38.22
N LYS A 212 -23.31 4.84 -38.56
CA LYS A 212 -22.28 4.45 -39.54
C LYS A 212 -21.49 3.22 -39.10
N LEU A 213 -21.28 3.06 -37.79
CA LEU A 213 -20.51 1.97 -37.19
C LEU A 213 -21.37 0.73 -36.88
N GLY A 214 -22.69 0.78 -37.15
CA GLY A 214 -23.64 -0.31 -36.87
C GLY A 214 -23.99 -0.45 -35.38
N LEU A 215 -23.70 0.57 -34.57
CA LEU A 215 -24.05 0.63 -33.15
C LEU A 215 -25.51 1.12 -32.95
N PRO A 216 -26.13 0.82 -31.77
CA PRO A 216 -27.42 1.40 -31.40
C PRO A 216 -27.37 2.95 -31.45
N GLU A 217 -28.32 3.60 -32.13
CA GLU A 217 -28.23 5.04 -32.39
C GLU A 217 -28.38 5.89 -31.11
N ASN A 218 -29.29 5.52 -30.20
CA ASN A 218 -29.72 6.32 -29.05
C ASN A 218 -29.54 5.62 -27.69
N ALA A 219 -28.65 4.63 -27.61
CA ALA A 219 -28.41 3.91 -26.39
C ALA A 219 -26.95 3.36 -26.35
N PRO A 220 -26.32 3.29 -25.20
CA PRO A 220 -25.01 2.66 -25.08
C PRO A 220 -25.06 1.15 -25.24
N THR A 221 -23.93 0.56 -25.60
CA THR A 221 -23.66 -0.84 -25.36
C THR A 221 -23.25 -1.06 -23.89
N ASP A 222 -23.34 -2.33 -23.44
CA ASP A 222 -22.80 -2.73 -22.14
C ASP A 222 -21.32 -2.36 -21.98
N ALA A 223 -20.51 -2.56 -23.02
CA ALA A 223 -19.08 -2.22 -23.01
C ALA A 223 -18.82 -0.71 -22.89
N GLU A 224 -19.64 0.12 -23.53
CA GLU A 224 -19.52 1.59 -23.40
C GLU A 224 -19.89 2.07 -22.00
N LEU A 225 -20.97 1.51 -21.44
CA LEU A 225 -21.44 1.90 -20.11
C LEU A 225 -20.44 1.47 -19.03
N GLU A 226 -19.87 0.28 -19.15
CA GLU A 226 -18.82 -0.22 -18.27
C GLU A 226 -17.54 0.63 -18.41
N CYS A 227 -17.11 0.96 -19.62
CA CYS A 227 -15.96 1.83 -19.86
C CYS A 227 -16.12 3.19 -19.16
N LEU A 228 -17.29 3.84 -19.34
CA LEU A 228 -17.61 5.10 -18.66
C LEU A 228 -17.63 4.93 -17.13
N ALA A 229 -18.23 3.86 -16.63
CA ALA A 229 -18.28 3.58 -15.19
C ALA A 229 -16.89 3.44 -14.55
N GLN A 230 -15.97 2.76 -15.25
CA GLN A 230 -14.58 2.64 -14.77
C GLN A 230 -13.86 4.00 -14.83
N THR A 231 -13.90 4.70 -15.97
CA THR A 231 -13.24 6.00 -16.14
C THR A 231 -13.79 7.06 -15.18
N TRP A 232 -15.12 7.09 -14.96
CA TRP A 232 -15.78 8.01 -14.04
C TRP A 232 -15.90 7.48 -12.60
N SER A 233 -15.22 6.39 -12.25
CA SER A 233 -15.19 5.89 -10.87
C SER A 233 -14.53 6.89 -9.92
N GLU A 234 -14.84 6.83 -8.63
CA GLU A 234 -14.14 7.61 -7.61
C GLU A 234 -12.63 7.33 -7.63
N HIS A 235 -12.26 6.09 -7.95
CA HIS A 235 -10.87 5.65 -8.02
C HIS A 235 -10.08 6.32 -9.15
N CYS A 236 -10.67 6.47 -10.36
CA CYS A 236 -9.98 7.02 -11.54
C CYS A 236 -10.18 8.53 -11.68
N CYS A 237 -11.37 9.04 -11.39
CA CYS A 237 -11.74 10.46 -11.59
C CYS A 237 -11.54 11.33 -10.33
N HIS A 238 -11.30 10.73 -9.16
CA HIS A 238 -11.11 11.42 -7.89
C HIS A 238 -12.21 12.46 -7.61
N LYS A 239 -13.48 12.05 -7.78
CA LYS A 239 -14.65 12.95 -7.83
C LYS A 239 -14.79 13.85 -6.60
N ILE A 240 -14.48 13.32 -5.40
CA ILE A 240 -14.54 14.08 -4.13
C ILE A 240 -13.46 15.16 -4.10
N PHE A 241 -12.23 14.85 -4.52
CA PHE A 241 -11.15 15.83 -4.62
C PHE A 241 -11.34 16.85 -5.75
N ALA A 242 -12.06 16.45 -6.80
CA ALA A 242 -12.44 17.33 -7.91
C ALA A 242 -13.70 18.16 -7.63
N ALA A 243 -14.44 17.89 -6.53
CA ALA A 243 -15.73 18.52 -6.23
C ALA A 243 -15.64 20.04 -6.00
N ASN A 244 -16.74 20.73 -6.23
CA ASN A 244 -16.97 22.08 -5.74
C ASN A 244 -17.58 21.98 -4.34
N ILE A 245 -16.88 22.49 -3.32
CA ILE A 245 -17.22 22.34 -1.91
C ILE A 245 -17.58 23.68 -1.31
N HIS A 246 -18.80 23.81 -0.79
CA HIS A 246 -19.18 24.89 0.10
C HIS A 246 -18.76 24.53 1.54
N HIS A 247 -17.81 25.29 2.10
CA HIS A 247 -17.22 25.01 3.41
C HIS A 247 -17.58 26.11 4.42
N VAL A 248 -18.16 25.69 5.54
CA VAL A 248 -18.48 26.55 6.68
C VAL A 248 -17.66 26.10 7.88
N ASP A 249 -16.88 27.01 8.44
CA ASP A 249 -16.11 26.78 9.67
C ASP A 249 -16.72 27.58 10.82
N HIS A 250 -17.35 26.91 11.76
CA HIS A 250 -18.01 27.53 12.92
C HIS A 250 -17.03 28.02 14.01
N GLU A 251 -15.76 27.60 13.97
CA GLU A 251 -14.73 28.05 14.91
C GLU A 251 -14.17 29.42 14.50
N THR A 252 -13.90 29.59 13.22
CA THR A 252 -13.34 30.83 12.67
C THR A 252 -14.40 31.79 12.13
N GLY A 253 -15.59 31.28 11.81
CA GLY A 253 -16.66 32.01 11.12
C GLY A 253 -16.44 32.12 9.61
N GLU A 254 -15.56 31.33 9.04
CA GLU A 254 -15.30 31.31 7.60
C GLU A 254 -16.46 30.65 6.84
N ASP A 255 -16.84 31.21 5.69
CA ASP A 255 -17.85 30.71 4.75
C ASP A 255 -17.28 30.90 3.34
N THR A 256 -16.89 29.80 2.67
CA THR A 256 -16.11 29.85 1.43
C THR A 256 -16.46 28.71 0.49
N TYR A 257 -16.17 28.92 -0.82
CA TYR A 257 -16.29 27.89 -1.85
C TYR A 257 -14.90 27.46 -2.33
N ILE A 258 -14.67 26.14 -2.36
CA ILE A 258 -13.43 25.53 -2.81
C ILE A 258 -13.71 24.75 -4.10
N ASN A 259 -13.15 25.21 -5.21
CA ASN A 259 -13.26 24.51 -6.49
C ASN A 259 -12.09 23.53 -6.63
N SER A 260 -12.34 22.26 -6.31
CA SER A 260 -11.39 21.16 -6.27
C SER A 260 -10.32 21.31 -5.18
N LEU A 261 -10.32 20.40 -4.21
CA LEU A 261 -9.25 20.27 -3.22
C LEU A 261 -7.91 20.02 -3.91
N PHE A 262 -7.88 19.13 -4.89
CA PHE A 262 -6.67 18.80 -5.65
C PHE A 262 -6.06 20.04 -6.32
N LYS A 263 -6.86 20.78 -7.11
CA LYS A 263 -6.37 21.97 -7.83
C LYS A 263 -5.92 23.07 -6.88
N THR A 264 -6.67 23.27 -5.77
CA THR A 264 -6.46 24.38 -4.85
C THR A 264 -5.30 24.13 -3.88
N HIS A 265 -5.23 22.93 -3.27
CA HIS A 265 -4.35 22.66 -2.13
C HIS A 265 -3.20 21.69 -2.43
N ILE A 266 -3.20 21.00 -3.58
CA ILE A 266 -2.13 20.06 -3.96
C ILE A 266 -1.40 20.56 -5.22
N MET A 267 -2.13 20.73 -6.32
CA MET A 267 -1.55 21.10 -7.61
C MET A 267 -0.96 22.51 -7.58
N LYS A 268 -1.72 23.51 -7.10
CA LYS A 268 -1.28 24.92 -7.09
C LYS A 268 -0.03 25.15 -6.26
N PRO A 269 0.10 24.67 -4.99
CA PRO A 269 1.34 24.79 -4.22
C PRO A 269 2.55 24.19 -4.96
N THR A 270 2.37 23.01 -5.56
CA THR A 270 3.43 22.32 -6.30
C THR A 270 3.87 23.11 -7.54
N LEU A 271 2.94 23.65 -8.32
CA LEU A 271 3.25 24.50 -9.49
C LEU A 271 3.93 25.82 -9.09
N ASP A 272 3.53 26.40 -7.95
CA ASP A 272 4.18 27.61 -7.40
C ASP A 272 5.64 27.34 -7.00
N ILE A 273 5.94 26.12 -6.51
CA ILE A 273 7.31 25.68 -6.23
C ILE A 273 8.05 25.36 -7.54
N GLN A 274 7.42 24.65 -8.47
CA GLN A 274 8.00 24.32 -9.78
C GLN A 274 8.51 25.57 -10.53
N SER A 275 7.79 26.68 -10.40
CA SER A 275 8.20 27.95 -11.02
C SER A 275 9.56 28.49 -10.52
N LYS A 276 10.09 27.94 -9.42
CA LYS A 276 11.33 28.39 -8.74
C LYS A 276 12.48 27.40 -8.86
N VAL A 277 12.21 26.17 -9.32
CA VAL A 277 13.19 25.08 -9.40
C VAL A 277 13.15 24.43 -10.79
N ASP A 278 14.24 23.81 -11.21
CA ASP A 278 14.38 23.20 -12.54
C ASP A 278 14.46 21.64 -12.49
N TRP A 279 14.34 21.08 -11.29
CA TRP A 279 14.44 19.64 -11.09
C TRP A 279 13.10 18.90 -11.06
N LEU A 280 11.97 19.57 -11.07
CA LEU A 280 10.63 18.97 -11.21
C LEU A 280 10.32 18.75 -12.70
N LEU A 281 10.35 17.48 -13.16
CA LEU A 281 10.30 17.15 -14.58
C LEU A 281 8.88 16.78 -15.05
N SER A 282 8.23 15.83 -14.39
CA SER A 282 6.85 15.42 -14.69
C SER A 282 6.03 15.35 -13.41
N ILE A 283 4.88 16.05 -13.39
CA ILE A 283 4.05 16.19 -12.19
C ILE A 283 2.58 16.05 -12.59
N PHE A 284 1.86 15.12 -11.98
CA PHE A 284 0.41 14.89 -12.18
C PHE A 284 -0.02 14.55 -13.61
N HIS A 285 0.89 14.06 -14.46
CA HIS A 285 0.62 13.74 -15.87
C HIS A 285 1.00 12.30 -16.26
N ASP A 286 1.52 11.53 -15.31
CA ASP A 286 2.04 10.18 -15.56
C ASP A 286 1.72 9.27 -14.38
N ASN A 287 2.00 7.98 -14.48
CA ASN A 287 1.82 6.99 -13.42
C ASN A 287 2.48 7.44 -12.09
N SER A 288 3.62 8.14 -12.16
CA SER A 288 4.26 8.73 -10.97
C SER A 288 4.94 10.06 -11.27
N GLY A 289 5.18 10.87 -10.24
CA GLY A 289 5.95 12.10 -10.36
C GLY A 289 7.44 11.84 -10.57
N VAL A 290 8.10 12.66 -11.39
CA VAL A 290 9.51 12.51 -11.77
C VAL A 290 10.33 13.74 -11.41
N ILE A 291 11.45 13.53 -10.71
CA ILE A 291 12.41 14.58 -10.35
C ILE A 291 13.78 14.29 -10.99
N ALA A 292 14.48 15.35 -11.40
CA ALA A 292 15.89 15.28 -11.78
C ALA A 292 16.73 15.08 -10.52
N TRP A 293 17.32 13.90 -10.35
CA TRP A 293 18.16 13.60 -9.19
C TRP A 293 19.59 14.14 -9.36
N ASN A 294 20.08 14.04 -10.58
CA ASN A 294 21.37 14.65 -10.99
C ASN A 294 21.40 14.83 -12.51
N ASP A 295 22.56 15.21 -13.07
CA ASP A 295 22.69 15.44 -14.51
C ASP A 295 22.38 14.23 -15.40
N THR A 296 22.46 13.02 -14.85
CA THR A 296 22.34 11.75 -15.61
C THR A 296 21.05 10.99 -15.30
N TRP A 297 20.55 11.08 -14.07
CA TRP A 297 19.49 10.23 -13.56
C TRP A 297 18.31 11.03 -13.00
N SER A 298 17.14 10.48 -13.16
CA SER A 298 15.88 10.92 -12.54
C SER A 298 15.37 9.87 -11.57
N LEU A 299 14.72 10.33 -10.48
CA LEU A 299 13.98 9.48 -9.55
C LEU A 299 12.49 9.71 -9.73
N CYS A 300 11.70 8.70 -9.41
CA CYS A 300 10.25 8.76 -9.32
C CYS A 300 9.76 7.95 -8.13
N ILE A 301 8.58 8.29 -7.64
CA ILE A 301 7.93 7.60 -6.51
C ILE A 301 6.43 7.53 -6.72
N LYS A 302 5.84 6.40 -6.37
CA LYS A 302 4.40 6.19 -6.28
C LYS A 302 4.09 5.39 -5.02
N ALA A 303 2.94 5.66 -4.42
CA ALA A 303 2.35 4.79 -3.41
C ALA A 303 0.85 4.65 -3.70
N GLU A 304 0.38 3.42 -3.71
CA GLU A 304 -1.00 3.05 -3.95
C GLU A 304 -1.64 2.40 -2.74
N THR A 305 -2.97 2.41 -2.70
CA THR A 305 -3.75 1.79 -1.63
C THR A 305 -4.46 0.54 -2.13
N HIS A 306 -4.37 -0.55 -1.37
CA HIS A 306 -5.06 -1.80 -1.71
C HIS A 306 -5.90 -2.32 -0.53
N ASN A 307 -6.77 -1.44 0.00
CA ASN A 307 -7.52 -1.61 1.24
C ASN A 307 -8.63 -2.66 1.13
N SER A 308 -9.61 -2.45 0.25
CA SER A 308 -10.76 -3.35 0.06
C SER A 308 -10.37 -4.76 -0.38
N PRO A 309 -9.48 -4.95 -1.38
CA PRO A 309 -9.01 -6.28 -1.73
C PRO A 309 -8.28 -7.00 -0.59
N SER A 310 -7.50 -6.27 0.22
CA SER A 310 -6.82 -6.85 1.40
C SER A 310 -7.77 -7.19 2.54
N ALA A 311 -8.91 -6.52 2.65
CA ALA A 311 -9.98 -6.89 3.59
C ALA A 311 -10.64 -8.23 3.17
N LEU A 312 -10.87 -8.43 1.86
CA LEU A 312 -11.49 -9.65 1.31
C LEU A 312 -10.52 -10.83 1.23
N ASP A 313 -9.29 -10.58 0.80
CA ASP A 313 -8.20 -11.57 0.76
C ASP A 313 -6.88 -10.93 1.19
N PRO A 314 -6.52 -11.03 2.48
CA PRO A 314 -5.34 -10.35 3.01
C PRO A 314 -4.02 -10.69 2.30
N TYR A 315 -3.86 -11.93 1.82
CA TYR A 315 -2.65 -12.35 1.10
C TYR A 315 -2.65 -11.87 -0.35
N GLY A 316 -3.67 -12.25 -1.12
CA GLY A 316 -3.75 -11.92 -2.55
C GLY A 316 -3.92 -10.43 -2.78
N GLY A 317 -4.77 -9.75 -1.98
CA GLY A 317 -4.99 -8.32 -2.07
C GLY A 317 -3.72 -7.51 -1.79
N ALA A 318 -2.96 -7.86 -0.75
CA ALA A 318 -1.71 -7.16 -0.43
C ALA A 318 -0.59 -7.46 -1.44
N MET A 319 -0.48 -8.70 -1.93
CA MET A 319 0.46 -9.05 -2.99
C MET A 319 0.16 -8.27 -4.27
N THR A 320 -1.11 -8.14 -4.64
CA THR A 320 -1.53 -7.33 -5.78
C THR A 320 -1.18 -5.84 -5.58
N GLY A 321 -1.30 -5.31 -4.37
CA GLY A 321 -0.90 -3.93 -4.06
C GLY A 321 0.56 -3.66 -4.39
N ILE A 322 1.48 -4.52 -3.94
CA ILE A 322 2.91 -4.32 -4.18
C ILE A 322 3.30 -4.53 -5.66
N VAL A 323 2.77 -5.55 -6.34
CA VAL A 323 3.07 -5.75 -7.76
C VAL A 323 2.38 -4.69 -8.64
N GLY A 324 1.24 -4.12 -8.18
CA GLY A 324 0.56 -3.00 -8.84
C GLY A 324 1.42 -1.74 -8.84
N VAL A 325 1.90 -1.29 -7.69
CA VAL A 325 2.72 -0.08 -7.60
C VAL A 325 4.09 -0.23 -8.28
N ASN A 326 4.63 -1.44 -8.36
CA ASN A 326 5.84 -1.70 -9.17
C ASN A 326 5.58 -1.46 -10.67
N ARG A 327 4.35 -1.74 -11.17
CA ARG A 327 3.97 -1.44 -12.55
C ARG A 327 3.78 0.04 -12.82
N ASP A 328 3.25 0.81 -11.84
CA ASP A 328 3.19 2.28 -11.94
C ASP A 328 4.58 2.88 -12.20
N ILE A 329 5.57 2.40 -11.45
CA ILE A 329 6.95 2.83 -11.68
C ILE A 329 7.45 2.40 -13.07
N LEU A 330 7.20 1.15 -13.47
CA LEU A 330 7.59 0.68 -14.80
C LEU A 330 6.87 1.45 -15.91
N GLY A 331 5.61 1.86 -15.69
CA GLY A 331 4.82 2.68 -16.60
C GLY A 331 5.21 4.16 -16.66
N THR A 332 6.08 4.62 -15.73
CA THR A 332 6.47 6.04 -15.67
C THR A 332 7.45 6.41 -16.77
N GLY A 333 7.15 7.48 -17.48
CA GLY A 333 7.92 7.92 -18.65
C GLY A 333 7.93 6.86 -19.73
N LEU A 334 9.11 6.50 -20.22
CA LEU A 334 9.32 5.40 -21.18
C LEU A 334 9.79 4.11 -20.48
N GLY A 335 9.69 4.05 -19.15
CA GLY A 335 10.05 2.91 -18.33
C GLY A 335 11.07 3.26 -17.23
N ALA A 336 10.65 3.38 -15.98
CA ALA A 336 11.55 3.51 -14.84
C ALA A 336 11.81 2.14 -14.20
N ARG A 337 13.05 1.93 -13.72
CA ARG A 337 13.43 0.70 -13.01
C ARG A 337 13.07 0.82 -11.55
N PRO A 338 12.21 -0.04 -10.99
CA PRO A 338 11.96 -0.12 -9.55
C PRO A 338 13.27 -0.43 -8.79
N ILE A 339 13.55 0.32 -7.71
CA ILE A 339 14.79 0.18 -6.93
C ILE A 339 14.55 0.00 -5.44
N ALA A 340 13.40 0.37 -4.93
CA ALA A 340 13.06 0.17 -3.52
C ALA A 340 11.55 0.17 -3.32
N ASN A 341 11.06 -0.67 -2.40
CA ASN A 341 9.70 -0.61 -1.88
C ASN A 341 9.68 0.07 -0.50
N THR A 342 8.59 0.76 -0.21
CA THR A 342 8.27 1.36 1.08
C THR A 342 6.80 1.10 1.37
N ASP A 343 6.48 0.44 2.50
CA ASP A 343 5.14 -0.08 2.74
C ASP A 343 4.64 0.35 4.12
N VAL A 344 3.43 0.93 4.17
CA VAL A 344 2.80 1.39 5.40
C VAL A 344 1.45 0.73 5.59
N PHE A 345 1.13 0.35 6.83
CA PHE A 345 -0.07 -0.42 7.12
C PHE A 345 -0.81 0.12 8.33
N CYS A 346 -2.16 0.03 8.28
CA CYS A 346 -3.01 0.28 9.43
C CYS A 346 -3.93 -0.92 9.66
N PHE A 347 -3.91 -1.47 10.88
CA PHE A 347 -4.65 -2.68 11.24
C PHE A 347 -5.42 -2.52 12.54
N GLY A 348 -6.47 -3.32 12.72
CA GLY A 348 -6.99 -3.62 14.05
C GLY A 348 -5.92 -4.32 14.91
N PRO A 349 -5.95 -4.17 16.26
CA PRO A 349 -4.99 -4.82 17.15
C PRO A 349 -4.96 -6.34 16.94
N PRO A 350 -3.79 -6.96 16.79
CA PRO A 350 -3.69 -8.40 16.46
C PRO A 350 -4.15 -9.32 17.62
N ASP A 351 -4.21 -8.80 18.84
CA ASP A 351 -4.69 -9.46 20.05
C ASP A 351 -6.14 -9.10 20.41
N TYR A 352 -6.89 -8.52 19.47
CA TYR A 352 -8.29 -8.14 19.66
C TYR A 352 -9.13 -9.33 20.14
N SER A 353 -9.85 -9.15 21.23
CA SER A 353 -10.68 -10.18 21.87
C SER A 353 -12.17 -9.81 21.93
N GLY A 354 -12.55 -8.66 21.35
CA GLY A 354 -13.91 -8.19 21.29
C GLY A 354 -14.77 -8.95 20.27
N HIS A 355 -16.02 -8.54 20.14
CA HIS A 355 -16.94 -9.06 19.12
C HIS A 355 -16.50 -8.61 17.72
N LEU A 356 -16.55 -9.49 16.77
CA LEU A 356 -16.36 -9.20 15.35
C LEU A 356 -17.66 -9.51 14.60
N PRO A 357 -18.18 -8.56 13.79
CA PRO A 357 -19.29 -8.84 12.87
C PRO A 357 -19.01 -10.04 11.97
N GLU A 358 -20.07 -10.77 11.59
CA GLU A 358 -19.91 -11.91 10.67
C GLU A 358 -19.38 -11.42 9.31
N GLY A 359 -18.43 -12.13 8.75
CA GLY A 359 -17.75 -11.76 7.48
C GLY A 359 -16.40 -11.08 7.67
N LEU A 360 -16.07 -10.51 8.83
CA LEU A 360 -14.73 -9.99 9.09
C LEU A 360 -13.75 -11.08 9.50
N PHE A 361 -12.55 -10.97 8.97
CA PHE A 361 -11.44 -11.79 9.46
C PHE A 361 -10.90 -11.21 10.77
N HIS A 362 -10.44 -12.10 11.66
CA HIS A 362 -9.74 -11.67 12.87
C HIS A 362 -8.51 -10.81 12.51
N PRO A 363 -8.24 -9.69 13.21
CA PRO A 363 -7.12 -8.79 12.89
C PRO A 363 -5.76 -9.50 12.77
N SER A 364 -5.48 -10.50 13.61
CA SER A 364 -4.25 -11.29 13.49
C SER A 364 -4.15 -12.04 12.16
N ARG A 365 -5.26 -12.48 11.57
CA ARG A 365 -5.29 -13.13 10.25
C ARG A 365 -5.03 -12.10 9.15
N VAL A 366 -5.65 -10.91 9.25
CA VAL A 366 -5.42 -9.81 8.31
C VAL A 366 -3.95 -9.38 8.37
N PHE A 367 -3.45 -9.11 9.58
CA PHE A 367 -2.07 -8.72 9.85
C PHE A 367 -1.05 -9.70 9.22
N ARG A 368 -1.15 -10.99 9.52
CA ARG A 368 -0.25 -12.01 8.96
C ARG A 368 -0.42 -12.21 7.46
N GLY A 369 -1.63 -12.04 6.95
CA GLY A 369 -1.95 -12.20 5.55
C GLY A 369 -1.37 -11.12 4.67
N VAL A 370 -1.57 -9.89 5.07
CA VAL A 370 -0.98 -8.73 4.39
C VAL A 370 0.55 -8.83 4.42
N HIS A 371 1.14 -9.16 5.59
CA HIS A 371 2.57 -9.40 5.70
C HIS A 371 3.10 -10.43 4.70
N ALA A 372 2.45 -11.60 4.63
CA ALA A 372 2.87 -12.66 3.72
C ALA A 372 2.72 -12.23 2.25
N GLY A 373 1.66 -11.51 1.90
CA GLY A 373 1.40 -11.03 0.53
C GLY A 373 2.45 -10.01 0.07
N VAL A 374 2.69 -8.97 0.86
CA VAL A 374 3.69 -7.92 0.53
C VAL A 374 5.09 -8.50 0.50
N ARG A 375 5.46 -9.33 1.49
CA ARG A 375 6.76 -10.03 1.50
C ARG A 375 6.96 -10.86 0.23
N THR A 376 5.99 -11.65 -0.15
CA THR A 376 6.09 -12.49 -1.36
C THR A 376 6.23 -11.62 -2.61
N GLY A 377 5.35 -10.63 -2.77
CA GLY A 377 5.38 -9.75 -3.94
C GLY A 377 6.70 -8.97 -4.08
N GLY A 378 7.24 -8.41 -2.99
CA GLY A 378 8.51 -7.67 -3.00
C GLY A 378 9.72 -8.58 -3.21
N ASN A 379 9.86 -9.64 -2.40
CA ASN A 379 11.01 -10.55 -2.46
C ASN A 379 11.12 -11.27 -3.81
N GLU A 380 10.01 -11.80 -4.34
CA GLU A 380 10.01 -12.51 -5.64
C GLU A 380 10.17 -11.56 -6.84
N SER A 381 9.82 -10.29 -6.70
CA SER A 381 10.16 -9.25 -7.69
C SER A 381 11.63 -8.83 -7.65
N GLY A 382 12.35 -9.19 -6.59
CA GLY A 382 13.76 -8.82 -6.40
C GLY A 382 13.95 -7.33 -6.12
N ILE A 383 12.96 -6.66 -5.52
CA ILE A 383 12.99 -5.24 -5.14
C ILE A 383 13.09 -5.16 -3.61
N PRO A 384 14.08 -4.44 -3.05
CA PRO A 384 14.23 -4.37 -1.60
C PRO A 384 13.14 -3.52 -0.95
N THR A 385 12.50 -4.03 0.12
CA THR A 385 11.64 -3.21 0.99
C THR A 385 12.53 -2.54 2.04
N VAL A 386 12.68 -1.22 1.95
CA VAL A 386 13.72 -0.48 2.67
C VAL A 386 13.24 0.23 3.93
N ASN A 387 11.95 0.57 4.02
CA ASN A 387 11.32 1.13 5.23
C ASN A 387 9.80 0.99 5.19
N GLY A 388 9.13 1.49 6.20
CA GLY A 388 7.67 1.54 6.33
C GLY A 388 7.24 1.76 7.78
N SER A 389 5.92 1.75 8.01
CA SER A 389 5.32 1.92 9.33
C SER A 389 4.12 0.98 9.52
N ILE A 390 3.78 0.66 10.77
CA ILE A 390 2.57 -0.11 11.09
C ILE A 390 1.84 0.59 12.24
N VAL A 391 0.60 0.97 11.98
CA VAL A 391 -0.30 1.63 12.93
C VAL A 391 -1.42 0.68 13.34
N PHE A 392 -1.77 0.65 14.62
CA PHE A 392 -2.86 -0.16 15.17
C PHE A 392 -3.93 0.72 15.81
N ASP A 393 -5.18 0.53 15.37
CA ASP A 393 -6.37 1.16 15.97
C ASP A 393 -7.59 0.26 15.69
N GLU A 394 -8.50 0.12 16.64
CA GLU A 394 -9.69 -0.74 16.50
C GLU A 394 -10.59 -0.31 15.33
N ARG A 395 -10.55 0.93 14.93
CA ARG A 395 -11.32 1.45 13.78
C ARG A 395 -10.87 0.86 12.43
N TYR A 396 -9.69 0.21 12.35
CA TYR A 396 -9.27 -0.53 11.17
C TYR A 396 -9.72 -2.01 11.14
N LEU A 397 -10.59 -2.43 12.07
CA LEU A 397 -11.18 -3.77 12.08
C LEU A 397 -12.04 -4.03 10.84
N GLY A 398 -12.82 -3.02 10.43
CA GLY A 398 -13.71 -3.14 9.27
C GLY A 398 -12.96 -3.15 7.94
N LYS A 399 -11.95 -2.32 7.81
CA LYS A 399 -11.14 -2.21 6.59
C LYS A 399 -9.69 -1.83 6.98
N PRO A 400 -8.69 -2.71 6.73
CA PRO A 400 -7.29 -2.34 6.91
C PRO A 400 -6.88 -1.28 5.88
N LEU A 401 -5.89 -0.45 6.19
CA LEU A 401 -5.22 0.35 5.18
C LEU A 401 -3.90 -0.33 4.81
N VAL A 402 -3.73 -0.52 3.51
CA VAL A 402 -2.54 -1.19 2.94
C VAL A 402 -1.97 -0.27 1.88
N TYR A 403 -0.94 0.47 2.25
CA TYR A 403 -0.20 1.33 1.35
C TYR A 403 1.06 0.60 0.90
N CYS A 404 1.19 0.44 -0.42
CA CYS A 404 2.40 -0.10 -1.05
C CYS A 404 3.05 1.02 -1.85
N GLY A 405 4.32 1.28 -1.59
CA GLY A 405 5.08 2.32 -2.26
C GLY A 405 6.29 1.76 -3.01
N THR A 406 6.64 2.38 -4.13
CA THR A 406 7.83 2.01 -4.91
C THR A 406 8.55 3.27 -5.39
N VAL A 407 9.88 3.24 -5.25
CA VAL A 407 10.79 4.23 -5.82
C VAL A 407 11.44 3.67 -7.06
N GLY A 408 11.50 4.47 -8.11
CA GLY A 408 12.12 4.13 -9.38
C GLY A 408 13.25 5.07 -9.79
N ILE A 409 14.11 4.56 -10.68
CA ILE A 409 15.18 5.33 -11.30
C ILE A 409 15.16 5.15 -12.80
N MET A 410 15.41 6.23 -13.55
CA MET A 410 15.57 6.19 -14.99
C MET A 410 16.69 7.13 -15.46
N PRO A 411 17.37 6.86 -16.59
CA PRO A 411 18.29 7.83 -17.16
C PRO A 411 17.52 9.09 -17.57
N ARG A 412 18.09 10.29 -17.41
CA ARG A 412 17.43 11.52 -17.89
C ARG A 412 17.25 11.53 -19.40
N LYS A 413 18.22 10.96 -20.12
CA LYS A 413 18.19 10.82 -21.59
C LYS A 413 18.44 9.38 -21.98
N LEU A 414 17.67 8.90 -22.94
CA LEU A 414 17.86 7.60 -23.56
C LEU A 414 19.02 7.63 -24.58
N PRO A 415 19.54 6.46 -25.01
CA PRO A 415 20.62 6.40 -26.01
C PRO A 415 20.28 7.06 -27.34
N ASP A 416 19.00 7.10 -27.73
CA ASP A 416 18.47 7.79 -28.91
C ASP A 416 18.31 9.31 -28.76
N GLY A 417 18.56 9.84 -27.55
CA GLY A 417 18.53 11.27 -27.23
C GLY A 417 17.19 11.79 -26.70
N ARG A 418 16.13 10.96 -26.66
CA ARG A 418 14.84 11.34 -26.07
C ARG A 418 14.97 11.54 -24.55
N GLN A 419 14.17 12.42 -23.99
CA GLN A 419 13.99 12.51 -22.54
C GLN A 419 13.19 11.29 -22.07
N SER A 420 13.65 10.58 -21.06
CA SER A 420 12.99 9.35 -20.63
C SER A 420 11.64 9.56 -19.92
N HIS A 421 11.37 10.77 -19.43
CA HIS A 421 10.09 11.12 -18.80
C HIS A 421 9.03 11.62 -19.79
N ASP A 422 9.35 11.78 -21.08
CA ASP A 422 8.42 12.24 -22.11
C ASP A 422 7.82 11.09 -22.89
N LYS A 423 6.50 11.00 -22.89
CA LYS A 423 5.70 10.07 -23.71
C LYS A 423 5.30 10.79 -24.99
N THR A 424 5.67 10.25 -26.16
CA THR A 424 5.43 10.88 -27.47
C THR A 424 4.80 9.92 -28.46
N PRO A 425 3.64 9.30 -28.15
CA PRO A 425 2.97 8.41 -29.09
C PRO A 425 2.51 9.17 -30.33
N GLN A 426 2.43 8.47 -31.46
CA GLN A 426 1.96 9.02 -32.73
C GLN A 426 0.79 8.22 -33.24
N PRO A 427 -0.19 8.84 -33.94
CA PRO A 427 -1.18 8.10 -34.70
C PRO A 427 -0.50 7.10 -35.65
N GLY A 428 -0.92 5.84 -35.61
CA GLY A 428 -0.30 4.75 -36.37
C GLY A 428 0.61 3.84 -35.54
N ASN A 429 1.02 4.26 -34.31
CA ASN A 429 1.73 3.35 -33.41
C ASN A 429 0.84 2.14 -33.07
N ILE A 430 1.43 0.96 -33.05
CA ILE A 430 0.74 -0.29 -32.72
C ILE A 430 0.66 -0.42 -31.19
N ILE A 431 -0.51 -0.76 -30.71
CA ILE A 431 -0.77 -1.00 -29.28
C ILE A 431 -0.51 -2.46 -28.98
N TYR A 432 0.46 -2.72 -28.11
CA TYR A 432 0.74 -4.04 -27.56
C TYR A 432 0.22 -4.16 -26.13
N MET A 433 -0.47 -5.27 -25.84
CA MET A 433 -0.64 -5.76 -24.48
C MET A 433 0.51 -6.71 -24.17
N VAL A 434 1.23 -6.43 -23.08
CA VAL A 434 2.47 -7.15 -22.72
C VAL A 434 2.32 -7.74 -21.31
N GLY A 435 2.76 -8.98 -21.11
CA GLY A 435 2.76 -9.67 -19.84
C GLY A 435 1.66 -10.73 -19.70
N GLY A 436 0.88 -10.68 -18.63
CA GLY A 436 -0.16 -11.67 -18.32
C GLY A 436 -1.37 -11.62 -19.26
N ARG A 437 -2.22 -12.64 -19.17
CA ARG A 437 -3.46 -12.76 -19.95
C ARG A 437 -4.65 -12.21 -19.20
N VAL A 438 -5.71 -11.87 -19.92
CA VAL A 438 -6.97 -11.37 -19.37
C VAL A 438 -7.80 -12.53 -18.81
N GLY A 439 -8.26 -12.39 -17.60
CA GLY A 439 -9.18 -13.30 -16.90
C GLY A 439 -10.39 -12.56 -16.34
N SER A 440 -11.15 -13.24 -15.50
CA SER A 440 -12.31 -12.65 -14.80
C SER A 440 -11.95 -12.02 -13.45
N ASP A 441 -10.68 -12.03 -13.08
CA ASP A 441 -10.16 -11.43 -11.88
C ASP A 441 -10.07 -9.91 -12.04
N GLY A 442 -10.42 -9.17 -10.97
CA GLY A 442 -10.41 -7.72 -10.93
C GLY A 442 -11.55 -7.03 -11.70
N ILE A 443 -12.55 -7.76 -12.16
CA ILE A 443 -13.73 -7.12 -12.78
C ILE A 443 -14.47 -6.29 -11.73
N HIS A 444 -14.72 -5.01 -12.03
CA HIS A 444 -15.24 -3.99 -11.12
C HIS A 444 -14.31 -3.64 -9.94
N GLY A 445 -13.01 -3.92 -10.02
CA GLY A 445 -12.04 -3.58 -8.96
C GLY A 445 -12.01 -2.08 -8.67
N ALA A 446 -11.91 -1.25 -9.71
CA ALA A 446 -11.90 0.21 -9.57
C ALA A 446 -13.20 0.78 -8.96
N THR A 447 -14.37 0.32 -9.43
CA THR A 447 -15.65 0.78 -8.87
C THR A 447 -15.84 0.30 -7.43
N PHE A 448 -15.42 -0.93 -7.12
CA PHE A 448 -15.57 -1.52 -5.79
C PHE A 448 -14.55 -0.95 -4.76
N SER A 449 -13.35 -0.58 -5.17
CA SER A 449 -12.30 -0.09 -4.26
C SER A 449 -12.73 1.14 -3.44
N SER A 450 -13.61 1.97 -4.00
CA SER A 450 -14.18 3.18 -3.39
C SER A 450 -15.64 3.00 -2.94
N LEU A 451 -16.07 1.76 -2.66
CA LEU A 451 -17.35 1.46 -2.06
C LEU A 451 -17.18 0.94 -0.63
N GLU A 452 -18.24 1.09 0.15
CA GLU A 452 -18.36 0.50 1.47
C GLU A 452 -18.31 -1.04 1.38
N LEU A 453 -17.56 -1.68 2.29
CA LEU A 453 -17.51 -3.14 2.39
C LEU A 453 -18.81 -3.64 3.02
N THR A 454 -19.47 -4.61 2.36
CA THR A 454 -20.72 -5.22 2.80
C THR A 454 -20.69 -6.75 2.60
N GLU A 455 -21.70 -7.44 3.11
CA GLU A 455 -21.86 -8.89 2.92
C GLU A 455 -21.96 -9.32 1.45
N ASP A 456 -22.47 -8.44 0.58
CA ASP A 456 -22.66 -8.67 -0.86
C ASP A 456 -21.45 -8.29 -1.72
N SER A 457 -20.32 -7.96 -1.11
CA SER A 457 -19.10 -7.54 -1.82
C SER A 457 -18.64 -8.59 -2.85
N PRO A 458 -18.34 -8.20 -4.11
CA PRO A 458 -18.11 -9.13 -5.19
C PRO A 458 -16.75 -9.84 -5.06
N SER A 459 -16.75 -11.18 -5.08
CA SER A 459 -15.51 -11.97 -5.07
C SER A 459 -14.67 -11.80 -6.34
N SER A 460 -15.27 -11.35 -7.45
CA SER A 460 -14.57 -11.05 -8.71
C SER A 460 -13.63 -9.85 -8.61
N ALA A 461 -13.83 -8.96 -7.64
CA ALA A 461 -12.93 -7.83 -7.38
C ALA A 461 -11.57 -8.26 -6.79
N VAL A 462 -11.45 -9.50 -6.28
CA VAL A 462 -10.19 -10.04 -5.80
C VAL A 462 -9.27 -10.37 -6.98
N GLN A 463 -8.04 -9.92 -6.88
CA GLN A 463 -6.97 -10.15 -7.85
C GLN A 463 -5.84 -10.93 -7.16
N ILE A 464 -5.08 -11.69 -7.92
CA ILE A 464 -3.92 -12.43 -7.42
C ILE A 464 -2.75 -12.11 -8.35
N GLY A 465 -1.72 -11.42 -7.82
CA GLY A 465 -0.52 -11.05 -8.55
C GLY A 465 0.42 -12.25 -8.79
N ASP A 466 1.27 -12.13 -9.82
CA ASP A 466 2.32 -13.10 -10.19
C ASP A 466 3.69 -12.37 -10.35
N PRO A 467 4.49 -12.28 -9.26
CA PRO A 467 5.75 -11.54 -9.28
C PRO A 467 6.76 -12.02 -10.32
N ILE A 468 6.77 -13.32 -10.67
CA ILE A 468 7.72 -13.87 -11.67
C ILE A 468 7.40 -13.34 -13.07
N THR A 469 6.13 -13.35 -13.46
CA THR A 469 5.69 -12.75 -14.72
C THR A 469 6.04 -11.27 -14.77
N GLN A 470 5.82 -10.55 -13.66
CA GLN A 470 6.20 -9.15 -13.55
C GLN A 470 7.71 -8.94 -13.70
N LYS A 471 8.53 -9.75 -13.04
CA LYS A 471 10.00 -9.61 -13.11
C LYS A 471 10.53 -9.80 -14.53
N LYS A 472 10.07 -10.82 -15.27
CA LYS A 472 10.43 -11.03 -16.68
C LYS A 472 10.01 -9.82 -17.53
N MET A 473 8.79 -9.29 -17.30
CA MET A 473 8.28 -8.13 -18.01
C MET A 473 9.09 -6.86 -17.72
N ILE A 474 9.48 -6.61 -16.46
CA ILE A 474 10.34 -5.48 -16.10
C ILE A 474 11.65 -5.53 -16.89
N ASP A 475 12.35 -6.66 -16.91
CA ASP A 475 13.62 -6.81 -17.59
C ASP A 475 13.48 -6.58 -19.10
N MET A 476 12.44 -7.12 -19.71
CA MET A 476 12.12 -6.94 -21.13
C MET A 476 11.83 -5.47 -21.47
N VAL A 477 10.99 -4.80 -20.68
CA VAL A 477 10.59 -3.40 -20.94
C VAL A 477 11.78 -2.46 -20.81
N LEU A 478 12.65 -2.64 -19.81
CA LEU A 478 13.84 -1.81 -19.64
C LEU A 478 14.82 -1.97 -20.81
N GLU A 479 15.00 -3.18 -21.34
CA GLU A 479 15.82 -3.41 -22.53
C GLU A 479 15.17 -2.81 -23.79
N ALA A 480 13.86 -2.97 -23.97
CA ALA A 480 13.11 -2.37 -25.09
C ALA A 480 13.19 -0.83 -25.06
N ARG A 481 13.11 -0.22 -23.88
CA ARG A 481 13.32 1.22 -23.70
C ARG A 481 14.70 1.65 -24.15
N ASP A 482 15.75 0.96 -23.69
CA ASP A 482 17.14 1.32 -23.98
C ASP A 482 17.50 1.11 -25.47
N LEU A 483 16.78 0.20 -26.16
CA LEU A 483 16.85 0.00 -27.61
C LEU A 483 16.01 1.02 -28.41
N GLY A 484 15.22 1.88 -27.74
CA GLY A 484 14.40 2.91 -28.39
C GLY A 484 13.09 2.40 -29.00
N LEU A 485 12.66 1.17 -28.69
CA LEU A 485 11.49 0.51 -29.30
C LEU A 485 10.16 1.03 -28.74
N ILE A 486 10.16 1.66 -27.55
CA ILE A 486 8.96 2.14 -26.85
C ILE A 486 8.72 3.60 -27.18
N GLN A 487 7.46 3.95 -27.55
CA GLN A 487 7.00 5.31 -27.77
C GLN A 487 6.16 5.82 -26.61
N VAL A 488 5.41 4.93 -25.98
CA VAL A 488 4.57 5.21 -24.82
C VAL A 488 4.33 3.90 -24.07
N ILE A 489 4.16 3.99 -22.75
CA ILE A 489 3.86 2.86 -21.88
C ILE A 489 2.99 3.33 -20.73
N THR A 490 2.04 2.48 -20.33
CA THR A 490 1.31 2.60 -19.04
C THR A 490 0.96 1.20 -18.54
N ASP A 491 0.63 1.06 -17.25
CA ASP A 491 0.14 -0.22 -16.72
C ASP A 491 -1.35 -0.45 -17.05
N ASN A 492 -1.79 -1.69 -16.95
CA ASN A 492 -3.21 -2.06 -16.99
C ASN A 492 -3.69 -2.29 -15.54
N GLY A 493 -3.86 -1.20 -14.80
CA GLY A 493 -4.39 -1.18 -13.45
C GLY A 493 -5.92 -1.17 -13.43
N ALA A 494 -6.47 -0.22 -12.68
CA ALA A 494 -7.91 -0.01 -12.55
C ALA A 494 -8.58 0.21 -13.92
N GLY A 495 -9.69 -0.50 -14.17
CA GLY A 495 -10.40 -0.44 -15.46
C GLY A 495 -9.72 -1.15 -16.63
N GLY A 496 -8.56 -1.78 -16.44
CA GLY A 496 -7.88 -2.62 -17.42
C GLY A 496 -7.55 -1.91 -18.74
N LEU A 497 -7.92 -2.51 -19.88
CA LEU A 497 -7.68 -1.93 -21.20
C LEU A 497 -8.52 -0.67 -21.47
N SER A 498 -9.68 -0.51 -20.81
CA SER A 498 -10.51 0.70 -21.00
C SER A 498 -9.82 1.95 -20.50
N SER A 499 -9.12 1.87 -19.34
CA SER A 499 -8.37 3.00 -18.79
C SER A 499 -7.01 3.15 -19.49
N SER A 500 -6.21 2.09 -19.57
CA SER A 500 -4.84 2.19 -20.12
C SER A 500 -4.78 2.67 -21.57
N VAL A 501 -5.67 2.15 -22.44
CA VAL A 501 -5.75 2.59 -23.84
C VAL A 501 -6.50 3.91 -23.96
N GLY A 502 -7.55 4.12 -23.15
CA GLY A 502 -8.34 5.37 -23.13
C GLY A 502 -7.50 6.58 -22.75
N GLU A 503 -6.70 6.48 -21.69
CA GLU A 503 -5.78 7.54 -21.24
C GLU A 503 -4.70 7.85 -22.29
N LEU A 504 -4.06 6.81 -22.84
CA LEU A 504 -3.04 7.02 -23.88
C LEU A 504 -3.64 7.55 -25.19
N ALA A 505 -4.90 7.24 -25.49
CA ALA A 505 -5.61 7.75 -26.65
C ALA A 505 -5.82 9.28 -26.59
N GLU A 506 -5.85 9.88 -25.39
CA GLU A 506 -5.90 11.34 -25.22
C GLU A 506 -4.66 12.01 -25.85
N LEU A 507 -3.49 11.39 -25.70
CA LEU A 507 -2.22 11.93 -26.22
C LEU A 507 -2.15 11.96 -27.76
N THR A 508 -2.92 11.09 -28.44
CA THR A 508 -2.92 10.97 -29.90
C THR A 508 -4.20 11.47 -30.57
N GLY A 509 -5.25 11.68 -29.76
CA GLY A 509 -6.59 12.01 -30.22
C GLY A 509 -7.43 10.81 -30.62
N GLY A 510 -7.07 9.59 -30.23
CA GLY A 510 -7.91 8.40 -30.44
C GLY A 510 -7.16 7.07 -30.47
N ALA A 511 -7.94 5.98 -30.39
CA ALA A 511 -7.43 4.61 -30.50
C ALA A 511 -8.46 3.68 -31.15
N ASP A 512 -7.98 2.59 -31.77
CA ASP A 512 -8.77 1.50 -32.36
C ASP A 512 -8.26 0.18 -31.76
N LEU A 513 -9.03 -0.40 -30.82
CA LEU A 513 -8.68 -1.60 -30.04
C LEU A 513 -9.49 -2.81 -30.54
N ASP A 514 -8.86 -3.95 -30.78
CA ASP A 514 -9.50 -5.22 -31.14
C ASP A 514 -9.42 -6.24 -30.01
N LEU A 515 -10.53 -6.43 -29.29
CA LEU A 515 -10.65 -7.39 -28.20
C LEU A 515 -10.51 -8.85 -28.64
N ALA A 516 -10.74 -9.18 -29.91
CA ALA A 516 -10.57 -10.53 -30.43
C ALA A 516 -9.09 -10.96 -30.48
N ALA A 517 -8.18 -10.00 -30.52
CA ALA A 517 -6.73 -10.24 -30.48
C ALA A 517 -6.20 -10.44 -29.05
N VAL A 518 -6.96 -10.04 -28.01
CA VAL A 518 -6.54 -10.06 -26.61
C VAL A 518 -6.37 -11.51 -26.12
N PRO A 519 -5.20 -11.91 -25.60
CA PRO A 519 -4.99 -13.24 -25.05
C PRO A 519 -5.72 -13.42 -23.72
N LEU A 520 -6.47 -14.52 -23.61
CA LEU A 520 -7.33 -14.83 -22.48
C LEU A 520 -6.77 -15.98 -21.64
N LYS A 521 -6.93 -15.90 -20.30
CA LYS A 521 -6.64 -17.02 -19.36
C LYS A 521 -7.61 -18.18 -19.60
N GLN A 522 -8.85 -17.87 -20.01
CA GLN A 522 -9.92 -18.86 -20.26
C GLN A 522 -10.94 -18.32 -21.26
N PRO A 523 -11.55 -19.17 -22.08
CA PRO A 523 -12.62 -18.75 -22.99
C PRO A 523 -13.91 -18.39 -22.23
N GLY A 524 -14.78 -17.61 -22.88
CA GLY A 524 -16.13 -17.36 -22.39
C GLY A 524 -16.31 -16.06 -21.59
N LEU A 525 -15.33 -15.17 -21.61
CA LEU A 525 -15.51 -13.79 -21.15
C LEU A 525 -16.36 -13.02 -22.15
N SER A 526 -17.28 -12.19 -21.65
CA SER A 526 -18.00 -11.21 -22.47
C SER A 526 -17.05 -10.10 -22.96
N LYS A 527 -17.47 -9.36 -23.98
CA LYS A 527 -16.64 -8.32 -24.60
C LYS A 527 -16.29 -7.21 -23.60
N TRP A 528 -17.25 -6.80 -22.78
CA TRP A 528 -17.00 -5.81 -21.73
C TRP A 528 -16.08 -6.35 -20.62
N GLU A 529 -16.22 -7.62 -20.22
CA GLU A 529 -15.30 -8.22 -19.24
C GLU A 529 -13.84 -8.22 -19.73
N ILE A 530 -13.62 -8.50 -21.03
CA ILE A 530 -12.26 -8.43 -21.62
C ILE A 530 -11.72 -6.99 -21.55
N LEU A 531 -12.57 -5.99 -21.80
CA LEU A 531 -12.20 -4.58 -21.84
C LEU A 531 -11.81 -4.05 -20.45
N VAL A 532 -12.62 -4.36 -19.42
CA VAL A 532 -12.45 -3.76 -18.07
C VAL A 532 -11.73 -4.65 -17.05
N SER A 533 -11.36 -5.88 -17.41
CA SER A 533 -10.65 -6.78 -16.50
C SER A 533 -9.34 -6.17 -16.01
N GLU A 534 -9.10 -6.23 -14.72
CA GLU A 534 -7.89 -5.76 -14.05
C GLU A 534 -6.93 -6.91 -13.70
N SER A 535 -6.95 -8.00 -14.49
CA SER A 535 -5.98 -9.09 -14.35
C SER A 535 -4.56 -8.55 -14.33
N GLN A 536 -3.76 -9.01 -13.37
CA GLN A 536 -2.47 -8.41 -13.04
C GLN A 536 -1.36 -8.68 -14.07
N GLU A 537 -0.20 -8.04 -13.91
CA GLU A 537 1.05 -8.15 -14.68
C GLU A 537 0.88 -7.82 -16.17
N ARG A 538 0.10 -6.77 -16.48
CA ARG A 538 -0.10 -6.33 -17.86
C ARG A 538 0.30 -4.86 -18.03
N MET A 539 0.95 -4.58 -19.17
CA MET A 539 1.30 -3.22 -19.61
C MET A 539 0.73 -2.97 -21.00
N THR A 540 0.32 -1.75 -21.26
CA THR A 540 -0.02 -1.24 -22.59
C THR A 540 1.17 -0.46 -23.12
N ILE A 541 1.70 -0.87 -24.30
CA ILE A 541 2.91 -0.29 -24.89
C ILE A 541 2.63 0.12 -26.35
N GLY A 542 2.97 1.35 -26.71
CA GLY A 542 2.92 1.83 -28.10
C GLY A 542 4.29 1.67 -28.78
N VAL A 543 4.30 1.03 -29.96
CA VAL A 543 5.50 0.72 -30.74
C VAL A 543 5.31 1.24 -32.16
N ASN A 544 6.38 1.78 -32.78
CA ASN A 544 6.32 2.16 -34.20
C ASN A 544 6.11 0.92 -35.08
N PRO A 545 5.38 1.02 -36.20
CA PRO A 545 5.15 -0.12 -37.09
C PRO A 545 6.44 -0.78 -37.61
N GLU A 546 7.48 -0.01 -37.83
CA GLU A 546 8.78 -0.51 -38.28
C GLU A 546 9.58 -1.27 -37.22
N ASP A 547 9.28 -1.05 -35.94
CA ASP A 547 9.98 -1.64 -34.80
C ASP A 547 9.28 -2.90 -34.24
N CYS A 548 8.08 -3.24 -34.75
CA CYS A 548 7.25 -4.33 -34.20
C CYS A 548 7.99 -5.69 -34.23
N GLU A 549 8.67 -6.05 -35.32
CA GLU A 549 9.40 -7.32 -35.42
C GLU A 549 10.54 -7.41 -34.39
N ALA A 550 11.25 -6.30 -34.15
CA ALA A 550 12.31 -6.24 -33.15
C ALA A 550 11.78 -6.37 -31.75
N PHE A 551 10.64 -5.70 -31.47
CA PHE A 551 9.95 -5.74 -30.17
C PHE A 551 9.43 -7.16 -29.85
N GLU A 552 8.75 -7.81 -30.78
CA GLU A 552 8.24 -9.19 -30.61
C GLU A 552 9.36 -10.20 -30.41
N LYS A 553 10.49 -10.05 -31.13
CA LYS A 553 11.67 -10.90 -30.98
C LYS A 553 12.29 -10.73 -29.58
N LEU A 554 12.36 -9.50 -29.08
CA LEU A 554 12.85 -9.22 -27.71
C LEU A 554 11.92 -9.82 -26.65
N ALA A 555 10.60 -9.63 -26.78
CA ALA A 555 9.62 -10.21 -25.88
C ALA A 555 9.75 -11.74 -25.81
N LYS A 556 9.91 -12.39 -26.95
CA LYS A 556 10.15 -13.84 -27.02
C LYS A 556 11.46 -14.26 -26.35
N LEU A 557 12.52 -13.44 -26.44
CA LEU A 557 13.81 -13.72 -25.79
C LEU A 557 13.68 -13.74 -24.27
N HIS A 558 12.87 -12.82 -23.72
CA HIS A 558 12.59 -12.74 -22.28
C HIS A 558 11.46 -13.67 -21.82
N GLU A 559 10.88 -14.48 -22.71
CA GLU A 559 9.72 -15.33 -22.43
C GLU A 559 8.50 -14.53 -21.92
N VAL A 560 8.29 -13.33 -22.48
CA VAL A 560 7.17 -12.44 -22.19
C VAL A 560 6.18 -12.49 -23.35
N GLU A 561 4.88 -12.65 -23.05
CA GLU A 561 3.83 -12.56 -24.06
C GLU A 561 3.62 -11.08 -24.44
N ALA A 562 3.71 -10.76 -25.72
CA ALA A 562 3.45 -9.45 -26.28
C ALA A 562 2.53 -9.61 -27.50
N THR A 563 1.33 -9.07 -27.41
CA THR A 563 0.29 -9.22 -28.44
C THR A 563 -0.16 -7.87 -28.94
N ALA A 564 -0.11 -7.66 -30.26
CA ALA A 564 -0.68 -6.47 -30.91
C ALA A 564 -2.21 -6.53 -30.80
N VAL A 565 -2.80 -5.55 -30.10
CA VAL A 565 -4.24 -5.52 -29.82
C VAL A 565 -4.95 -4.32 -30.48
N GLY A 566 -4.22 -3.43 -31.13
CA GLY A 566 -4.82 -2.26 -31.76
C GLY A 566 -3.78 -1.25 -32.26
N LYS A 567 -4.23 -0.04 -32.51
CA LYS A 567 -3.36 1.08 -32.94
C LYS A 567 -3.90 2.42 -32.43
N PHE A 568 -3.02 3.35 -32.17
CA PHE A 568 -3.39 4.74 -31.91
C PHE A 568 -3.82 5.44 -33.21
N THR A 569 -4.79 6.34 -33.10
CA THR A 569 -5.39 7.09 -34.22
C THR A 569 -5.49 8.58 -33.87
N ASN A 570 -6.01 9.38 -34.78
CA ASN A 570 -6.41 10.76 -34.57
C ASN A 570 -7.91 10.94 -34.86
N SER A 571 -8.71 9.94 -34.55
CA SER A 571 -10.15 9.88 -34.88
C SER A 571 -11.04 10.67 -33.91
N GLU A 572 -10.47 11.29 -32.89
CA GLU A 572 -11.15 11.93 -31.75
C GLU A 572 -12.08 10.97 -30.97
N ALA A 573 -11.87 9.66 -31.13
CA ALA A 573 -12.68 8.63 -30.51
C ALA A 573 -11.84 7.43 -30.03
N PHE A 574 -12.26 6.83 -28.93
CA PHE A 574 -11.87 5.49 -28.51
C PHE A 574 -12.85 4.49 -29.14
N VAL A 575 -12.36 3.72 -30.11
CA VAL A 575 -13.12 2.70 -30.82
C VAL A 575 -12.69 1.32 -30.36
N VAL A 576 -13.66 0.50 -29.95
CA VAL A 576 -13.42 -0.88 -29.52
C VAL A 576 -14.13 -1.83 -30.45
N ARG A 577 -13.42 -2.85 -30.92
CA ARG A 577 -13.94 -3.90 -31.84
C ARG A 577 -13.78 -5.28 -31.21
N TYR A 578 -14.52 -6.20 -31.78
CA TYR A 578 -14.29 -7.64 -31.63
C TYR A 578 -14.29 -8.26 -33.03
N GLY A 579 -13.11 -8.36 -33.62
CA GLY A 579 -12.96 -8.63 -35.05
C GLY A 579 -13.61 -7.55 -35.92
N ASP A 580 -14.58 -7.92 -36.74
CA ASP A 580 -15.29 -7.00 -37.65
C ASP A 580 -16.43 -6.21 -36.95
N GLU A 581 -16.84 -6.61 -35.75
CA GLU A 581 -17.94 -5.97 -35.00
C GLU A 581 -17.44 -4.79 -34.18
N THR A 582 -18.02 -3.60 -34.31
CA THR A 582 -17.78 -2.49 -33.39
C THR A 582 -18.57 -2.72 -32.10
N VAL A 583 -17.88 -2.69 -30.97
CA VAL A 583 -18.43 -2.95 -29.62
C VAL A 583 -18.66 -1.65 -28.86
N ALA A 584 -17.76 -0.68 -29.03
CA ALA A 584 -17.88 0.62 -28.40
C ALA A 584 -17.32 1.74 -29.30
N HIS A 585 -17.89 2.94 -29.16
CA HIS A 585 -17.43 4.18 -29.78
C HIS A 585 -17.68 5.34 -28.81
N LEU A 586 -16.63 5.81 -28.17
CA LEU A 586 -16.68 6.90 -27.20
C LEU A 586 -15.83 8.07 -27.68
N PRO A 587 -16.39 9.29 -27.84
CA PRO A 587 -15.60 10.49 -28.06
C PRO A 587 -14.63 10.69 -26.89
N ILE A 588 -13.34 10.98 -27.18
CA ILE A 588 -12.30 11.15 -26.15
C ILE A 588 -12.69 12.26 -25.16
N SER A 589 -13.20 13.39 -25.67
CA SER A 589 -13.65 14.50 -24.81
C SER A 589 -14.80 14.10 -23.88
N PHE A 590 -15.74 13.25 -24.32
CA PHE A 590 -16.81 12.79 -23.45
C PHE A 590 -16.32 11.77 -22.43
N LEU A 591 -15.40 10.87 -22.83
CA LEU A 591 -14.82 9.87 -21.95
C LEU A 591 -14.09 10.52 -20.75
N HIS A 592 -13.30 11.58 -20.99
CA HIS A 592 -12.46 12.19 -19.96
C HIS A 592 -13.11 13.42 -19.29
N ASP A 593 -13.84 14.26 -20.04
CA ASP A 593 -14.39 15.53 -19.53
C ASP A 593 -15.92 15.50 -19.31
N GLY A 594 -16.58 14.37 -19.63
CA GLY A 594 -18.05 14.26 -19.56
C GLY A 594 -18.61 14.04 -18.16
N CYS A 595 -17.80 13.70 -17.18
CA CYS A 595 -18.25 13.43 -15.81
C CYS A 595 -18.70 14.73 -15.12
N PRO A 596 -19.93 14.82 -14.59
CA PRO A 596 -20.39 15.99 -13.85
C PRO A 596 -19.61 16.23 -12.56
N GLN A 597 -19.25 17.49 -12.31
CA GLN A 597 -18.56 17.86 -11.07
C GLN A 597 -19.53 17.82 -9.88
N LEU A 598 -19.16 17.12 -8.81
CA LEU A 598 -19.94 17.03 -7.57
C LEU A 598 -20.04 18.41 -6.88
N GLN A 599 -21.21 18.67 -6.26
CA GLN A 599 -21.47 19.82 -5.40
C GLN A 599 -21.67 19.30 -3.98
N LEU A 600 -20.78 19.67 -3.05
CA LEU A 600 -20.74 19.11 -1.71
C LEU A 600 -20.79 20.21 -0.64
N GLU A 601 -21.41 19.88 0.49
CA GLU A 601 -21.51 20.74 1.68
C GLU A 601 -20.60 20.22 2.79
N SER A 602 -19.91 21.13 3.46
CA SER A 602 -18.88 20.83 4.46
C SER A 602 -19.05 21.77 5.66
N GLU A 603 -19.13 21.21 6.86
CA GLU A 603 -19.32 21.97 8.10
C GLU A 603 -18.32 21.51 9.15
N TRP A 604 -17.43 22.42 9.59
CA TRP A 604 -16.50 22.20 10.68
C TRP A 604 -17.07 22.70 12.00
N GLN A 605 -17.01 21.84 13.01
CA GLN A 605 -17.20 22.20 14.42
C GLN A 605 -16.16 21.42 15.24
N PRO A 606 -15.34 22.09 16.09
CA PRO A 606 -14.36 21.42 16.92
C PRO A 606 -15.00 20.30 17.77
N PRO A 607 -14.38 19.12 17.85
CA PRO A 607 -14.89 18.04 18.67
C PRO A 607 -14.79 18.40 20.17
N HIS A 608 -15.67 17.83 20.96
CA HIS A 608 -15.60 17.98 22.41
C HIS A 608 -14.44 17.16 22.97
N ASN A 609 -13.47 17.82 23.60
CA ASN A 609 -12.32 17.19 24.21
C ASN A 609 -12.56 17.01 25.73
N SER A 610 -12.31 15.79 26.23
CA SER A 610 -12.26 15.51 27.66
C SER A 610 -10.82 15.63 28.19
N PRO A 611 -10.59 16.10 29.41
CA PRO A 611 -9.25 16.24 29.94
C PRO A 611 -8.56 14.88 30.11
N ILE A 612 -7.23 14.89 29.97
CA ILE A 612 -6.39 13.74 30.27
C ILE A 612 -6.16 13.69 31.79
N LEU A 613 -6.27 12.49 32.37
CA LEU A 613 -6.05 12.25 33.79
C LEU A 613 -4.80 11.40 34.00
N PHE A 614 -3.73 11.99 34.51
CA PHE A 614 -2.51 11.28 34.88
C PHE A 614 -2.44 11.08 36.40
N PRO A 615 -1.98 9.88 36.87
CA PRO A 615 -1.75 9.63 38.30
C PRO A 615 -0.47 10.36 38.79
N GLU A 616 -0.33 10.48 40.12
CA GLU A 616 1.00 10.79 40.68
C GLU A 616 1.88 9.55 40.53
N ALA A 617 3.12 9.74 40.07
CA ALA A 617 4.09 8.67 39.85
C ALA A 617 5.49 9.08 40.34
N ASP A 618 6.19 8.15 41.00
CA ASP A 618 7.61 8.32 41.33
C ASP A 618 8.51 7.83 40.16
N ALA A 619 9.83 7.92 40.30
CA ALA A 619 10.76 7.60 39.24
C ALA A 619 10.73 6.12 38.80
N ILE A 620 10.38 5.20 39.66
CA ILE A 620 10.27 3.76 39.37
C ILE A 620 8.97 3.50 38.65
N GLU A 621 7.87 4.10 39.11
CA GLU A 621 6.56 4.02 38.46
C GLU A 621 6.60 4.62 37.04
N MET A 622 7.29 5.76 36.84
CA MET A 622 7.51 6.33 35.50
C MET A 622 8.32 5.37 34.59
N GLY A 623 9.30 4.64 35.14
CA GLY A 623 10.01 3.58 34.43
C GLY A 623 9.07 2.42 34.01
N HIS A 624 8.16 2.01 34.88
CA HIS A 624 7.14 1.00 34.56
C HIS A 624 6.13 1.49 33.51
N ILE A 625 5.77 2.78 33.55
CA ILE A 625 4.91 3.40 32.54
C ILE A 625 5.62 3.38 31.18
N LEU A 626 6.89 3.77 31.11
CA LEU A 626 7.69 3.65 29.89
C LEU A 626 7.72 2.19 29.37
N SER A 627 7.95 1.21 30.25
CA SER A 627 7.96 -0.22 29.88
C SER A 627 6.61 -0.65 29.27
N ARG A 628 5.49 -0.18 29.80
CA ARG A 628 4.14 -0.44 29.24
C ARG A 628 3.93 0.27 27.89
N LEU A 629 4.41 1.51 27.73
CA LEU A 629 4.37 2.23 26.47
C LEU A 629 5.18 1.51 25.40
N MET A 630 6.41 1.06 25.72
CA MET A 630 7.22 0.27 24.81
C MET A 630 6.58 -1.04 24.36
N ALA A 631 5.67 -1.60 25.18
CA ALA A 631 4.90 -2.80 24.86
C ALA A 631 3.63 -2.52 24.01
N ARG A 632 3.21 -1.26 23.84
CA ARG A 632 2.04 -0.95 22.99
C ARG A 632 2.31 -1.27 21.53
N PRO A 633 1.38 -1.82 20.77
CA PRO A 633 1.59 -2.24 19.38
C PRO A 633 2.19 -1.16 18.46
N ASN A 634 1.80 0.11 18.62
CA ASN A 634 2.33 1.22 17.83
C ASN A 634 3.82 1.48 18.11
N VAL A 635 4.23 1.42 19.37
CA VAL A 635 5.61 1.65 19.81
C VAL A 635 6.48 0.39 19.68
N ALA A 636 5.90 -0.79 19.93
CA ALA A 636 6.61 -2.07 19.95
C ALA A 636 7.36 -2.39 18.64
N SER A 637 8.45 -3.15 18.77
CA SER A 637 9.32 -3.54 17.66
C SER A 637 8.56 -4.26 16.55
N LYS A 638 8.77 -3.84 15.32
CA LYS A 638 8.27 -4.49 14.09
C LYS A 638 9.28 -5.53 13.54
N GLU A 639 10.27 -5.93 14.34
CA GLU A 639 11.36 -6.80 13.92
C GLU A 639 10.89 -8.10 13.27
N TRP A 640 9.86 -8.76 13.84
CA TRP A 640 9.30 -9.99 13.25
C TRP A 640 8.79 -9.77 11.82
N TRP A 641 8.14 -8.63 11.56
CA TRP A 641 7.65 -8.25 10.24
C TRP A 641 8.79 -7.95 9.27
N VAL A 642 9.68 -7.03 9.67
CA VAL A 642 10.71 -6.45 8.81
C VAL A 642 11.79 -7.46 8.41
N ARG A 643 12.21 -8.37 9.33
CA ARG A 643 13.27 -9.34 9.04
C ARG A 643 12.92 -10.39 7.99
N SER A 644 11.67 -10.46 7.54
CA SER A 644 11.25 -11.35 6.45
C SER A 644 11.39 -10.72 5.06
N TYR A 645 11.63 -9.40 5.00
CA TYR A 645 11.87 -8.69 3.75
C TYR A 645 13.33 -8.79 3.30
N ASP A 646 13.53 -8.86 1.98
CA ASP A 646 14.85 -8.78 1.35
C ASP A 646 15.28 -7.31 1.20
N HIS A 647 15.53 -6.63 2.31
CA HIS A 647 15.91 -5.21 2.30
C HIS A 647 17.35 -4.92 1.83
N GLU A 648 18.15 -5.95 1.53
CA GLU A 648 19.53 -5.82 1.04
C GLU A 648 19.73 -6.36 -0.38
N VAL A 649 18.70 -6.91 -1.01
CA VAL A 649 18.76 -7.34 -2.41
C VAL A 649 19.14 -6.14 -3.31
N ILE A 650 19.89 -6.38 -4.39
CA ILE A 650 20.53 -5.38 -5.26
C ILE A 650 21.75 -4.67 -4.59
N ALA A 651 22.06 -4.91 -3.32
CA ALA A 651 23.24 -4.38 -2.60
C ALA A 651 23.38 -2.84 -2.62
N GLN A 652 22.27 -2.12 -2.40
CA GLN A 652 22.25 -0.65 -2.43
C GLN A 652 21.92 0.01 -1.08
N SER A 653 21.50 -0.76 -0.05
CA SER A 653 21.08 -0.24 1.25
C SER A 653 22.25 0.29 2.06
N VAL A 654 22.16 1.54 2.52
CA VAL A 654 23.13 2.23 3.38
C VAL A 654 22.60 2.35 4.80
N ILE A 655 21.47 3.06 5.00
CA ILE A 655 20.73 3.03 6.26
C ILE A 655 19.57 2.04 6.06
N LYS A 656 19.54 1.03 6.93
CA LYS A 656 18.60 -0.09 6.91
C LYS A 656 17.43 0.16 7.87
N PRO A 657 16.36 -0.63 7.81
CA PRO A 657 15.23 -0.51 8.74
C PRO A 657 15.64 -0.64 10.21
N PHE A 658 16.69 -1.44 10.48
CA PHE A 658 17.30 -1.55 11.81
C PHE A 658 18.76 -1.16 11.78
N CYS A 659 19.14 -0.41 12.81
CA CYS A 659 20.46 0.15 13.02
C CYS A 659 21.13 -0.44 14.27
N GLY A 660 22.35 0.00 14.57
CA GLY A 660 23.10 -0.42 15.75
C GLY A 660 23.93 -1.68 15.58
N VAL A 661 24.68 -2.03 16.62
CA VAL A 661 25.65 -3.16 16.63
C VAL A 661 24.97 -4.51 16.34
N ASN A 662 23.76 -4.69 16.85
CA ASN A 662 22.95 -5.90 16.68
C ASN A 662 21.90 -5.79 15.57
N TYR A 663 21.81 -4.66 14.87
CA TYR A 663 20.76 -4.35 13.89
C TYR A 663 19.36 -4.56 14.47
N ASP A 664 19.07 -4.02 15.64
CA ASP A 664 17.80 -4.19 16.35
C ASP A 664 17.19 -2.90 16.91
N ALA A 665 17.83 -1.73 16.71
CA ALA A 665 17.25 -0.41 16.95
C ALA A 665 16.54 0.11 15.68
N PRO A 666 15.40 0.83 15.78
CA PRO A 666 14.69 1.34 14.63
C PRO A 666 15.47 2.45 13.93
N GLY A 667 15.34 2.55 12.58
CA GLY A 667 15.88 3.66 11.80
C GLY A 667 14.75 4.60 11.35
N ASP A 668 15.06 5.92 11.24
CA ASP A 668 14.08 6.95 10.89
C ASP A 668 13.72 6.94 9.40
N ALA A 669 14.72 6.84 8.55
CA ALA A 669 14.57 6.81 7.10
C ALA A 669 15.54 5.82 6.45
N ALA A 670 15.18 5.38 5.25
CA ALA A 670 16.11 4.60 4.44
C ALA A 670 17.04 5.52 3.63
N VAL A 671 18.31 5.13 3.53
CA VAL A 671 19.28 5.71 2.59
C VAL A 671 19.76 4.59 1.68
N ILE A 672 19.64 4.79 0.37
CA ILE A 672 20.09 3.83 -0.64
C ILE A 672 21.06 4.49 -1.62
N ALA A 673 22.04 3.72 -2.14
CA ALA A 673 22.99 4.14 -3.16
C ALA A 673 22.72 3.38 -4.48
N PRO A 674 21.74 3.83 -5.30
CA PRO A 674 21.23 3.03 -6.43
C PRO A 674 22.20 2.92 -7.61
N ILE A 675 23.25 3.73 -7.64
CA ILE A 675 24.28 3.69 -8.70
C ILE A 675 25.58 3.20 -8.11
N GLN A 676 26.00 2.02 -8.49
CA GLN A 676 27.23 1.40 -8.02
C GLN A 676 28.46 2.29 -8.27
N GLY A 677 29.32 2.40 -7.24
CA GLY A 677 30.54 3.20 -7.30
C GLY A 677 30.33 4.72 -7.17
N LYS A 678 29.08 5.18 -6.95
CA LYS A 678 28.77 6.58 -6.62
C LYS A 678 28.48 6.71 -5.13
N THR A 679 28.70 7.91 -4.59
CA THR A 679 28.45 8.22 -3.17
C THR A 679 27.16 9.01 -2.97
N GLN A 680 26.52 9.47 -4.03
CA GLN A 680 25.21 10.09 -3.96
C GLN A 680 24.14 9.03 -3.70
N GLY A 681 23.19 9.33 -2.83
CA GLY A 681 22.13 8.44 -2.44
C GLY A 681 20.74 9.04 -2.57
N ALA A 682 19.73 8.19 -2.49
CA ALA A 682 18.33 8.58 -2.32
C ALA A 682 17.90 8.32 -0.87
N VAL A 683 17.14 9.26 -0.32
CA VAL A 683 16.50 9.15 1.01
C VAL A 683 15.03 8.86 0.81
N ILE A 684 14.47 7.93 1.59
CA ILE A 684 13.06 7.55 1.56
C ILE A 684 12.55 7.56 3.00
N SER A 685 11.49 8.31 3.26
CA SER A 685 10.87 8.42 4.58
C SER A 685 9.35 8.52 4.47
N ASN A 686 8.66 8.37 5.59
CA ASN A 686 7.21 8.55 5.69
C ASN A 686 6.83 9.14 7.05
N GLY A 687 5.58 9.67 7.13
CA GLY A 687 4.96 10.13 8.37
C GLY A 687 3.46 9.81 8.34
N ILE A 688 2.92 9.33 9.47
CA ILE A 688 1.53 8.90 9.61
C ILE A 688 1.08 8.92 11.08
N VAL A 689 0.20 9.85 11.44
CA VAL A 689 -0.29 10.05 12.82
C VAL A 689 -1.82 10.18 12.90
N PRO A 690 -2.59 9.16 12.50
CA PRO A 690 -4.04 9.26 12.30
C PRO A 690 -4.82 9.64 13.57
N ARG A 691 -4.34 9.31 14.76
CA ARG A 691 -5.03 9.57 16.03
C ARG A 691 -5.20 11.05 16.33
N TYR A 692 -4.31 11.92 15.81
CA TYR A 692 -4.48 13.37 16.02
C TYR A 692 -5.76 13.89 15.35
N SER A 693 -6.29 13.19 14.33
CA SER A 693 -7.58 13.54 13.69
C SER A 693 -8.78 13.47 14.62
N ASP A 694 -8.67 12.78 15.76
CA ASP A 694 -9.71 12.73 16.79
C ASP A 694 -9.90 14.10 17.49
N ILE A 695 -8.90 14.96 17.40
CA ILE A 695 -8.90 16.32 17.96
C ILE A 695 -8.89 17.34 16.82
N ASP A 696 -7.93 17.24 15.89
CA ASP A 696 -7.81 18.16 14.74
C ASP A 696 -7.12 17.50 13.54
N SER A 697 -7.82 17.40 12.42
CA SER A 697 -7.29 16.84 11.18
C SER A 697 -6.27 17.76 10.50
N TYR A 698 -6.28 19.08 10.78
CA TYR A 698 -5.20 19.99 10.35
C TYR A 698 -3.88 19.59 11.03
N ALA A 699 -3.90 19.44 12.36
CA ALA A 699 -2.71 19.04 13.12
C ALA A 699 -2.23 17.63 12.72
N MET A 700 -3.14 16.70 12.47
CA MET A 700 -2.81 15.36 11.96
C MET A 700 -2.02 15.44 10.65
N ALA A 701 -2.50 16.20 9.66
CA ALA A 701 -1.82 16.32 8.37
C ALA A 701 -0.48 17.06 8.50
N ALA A 702 -0.45 18.17 9.25
CA ALA A 702 0.78 18.92 9.50
C ALA A 702 1.85 18.06 10.19
N ALA A 703 1.47 17.25 11.18
CA ALA A 703 2.36 16.34 11.88
C ALA A 703 2.89 15.21 10.97
N SER A 704 2.02 14.61 10.13
CA SER A 704 2.46 13.58 9.17
C SER A 704 3.50 14.11 8.17
N ILE A 705 3.36 15.36 7.71
CA ILE A 705 4.34 15.99 6.80
C ILE A 705 5.66 16.29 7.53
N ASP A 706 5.59 16.88 8.73
CA ASP A 706 6.77 17.17 9.53
C ASP A 706 7.53 15.92 9.93
N GLU A 707 6.82 14.85 10.31
CA GLU A 707 7.42 13.55 10.64
C GLU A 707 8.20 12.97 9.46
N ALA A 708 7.61 12.95 8.25
CA ALA A 708 8.30 12.47 7.05
C ALA A 708 9.57 13.28 6.78
N LEU A 709 9.51 14.61 6.91
CA LEU A 709 10.67 15.48 6.73
C LEU A 709 11.71 15.30 7.85
N ARG A 710 11.27 15.23 9.10
CA ARG A 710 12.13 15.07 10.28
C ARG A 710 12.89 13.73 10.23
N ASN A 711 12.21 12.64 9.83
CA ASN A 711 12.84 11.35 9.60
C ASN A 711 13.94 11.42 8.52
N ALA A 712 13.69 12.12 7.42
CA ALA A 712 14.71 12.35 6.38
C ALA A 712 15.88 13.20 6.89
N VAL A 713 15.61 14.20 7.74
CA VAL A 713 16.64 15.05 8.38
C VAL A 713 17.54 14.23 9.26
N CYS A 714 17.02 13.28 10.05
CA CYS A 714 17.78 12.42 10.95
C CYS A 714 18.87 11.61 10.24
N VAL A 715 18.71 11.31 8.95
CA VAL A 715 19.72 10.61 8.15
C VAL A 715 20.61 11.52 7.31
N GLY A 716 20.35 12.85 7.28
CA GLY A 716 21.17 13.84 6.58
C GLY A 716 20.74 14.16 5.15
N VAL A 717 19.44 14.23 4.89
CA VAL A 717 18.88 14.62 3.57
C VAL A 717 19.34 16.01 3.12
N ASP A 718 19.49 16.19 1.82
CA ASP A 718 19.68 17.48 1.18
C ASP A 718 18.31 18.17 1.01
N LEU A 719 18.04 19.17 1.84
CA LEU A 719 16.74 19.90 1.87
C LEU A 719 16.47 20.75 0.63
N ASP A 720 17.42 20.89 -0.29
CA ASP A 720 17.21 21.63 -1.53
C ASP A 720 16.70 20.74 -2.68
N LEU A 721 16.70 19.39 -2.48
CA LEU A 721 16.15 18.41 -3.40
C LEU A 721 15.36 17.36 -2.64
N ILE A 722 14.13 17.71 -2.27
CA ILE A 722 13.14 16.85 -1.61
C ILE A 722 11.79 16.98 -2.33
N ALA A 723 11.06 15.89 -2.43
CA ALA A 723 9.71 15.85 -2.99
C ALA A 723 8.81 14.94 -2.18
N GLY A 724 7.55 15.30 -2.06
CA GLY A 724 6.55 14.57 -1.30
C GLY A 724 5.51 13.86 -2.17
N LEU A 725 4.76 13.00 -1.52
CA LEU A 725 3.62 12.28 -2.05
C LEU A 725 2.59 12.13 -0.95
N ASP A 726 1.36 12.58 -1.22
CA ASP A 726 0.24 12.52 -0.30
C ASP A 726 -0.67 11.31 -0.59
N ASN A 727 -1.04 10.56 0.46
CA ASN A 727 -2.00 9.47 0.36
C ASN A 727 -3.09 9.63 1.43
N PHE A 728 -4.26 10.11 1.00
CA PHE A 728 -5.43 10.24 1.86
C PHE A 728 -6.23 8.93 1.88
N CYS A 729 -6.52 8.41 3.07
CA CYS A 729 -7.52 7.38 3.29
C CYS A 729 -8.59 7.90 4.24
N TRP A 730 -9.83 7.97 3.75
CA TRP A 730 -10.90 8.67 4.44
C TRP A 730 -12.16 7.82 4.56
N PRO A 731 -12.93 7.94 5.68
CA PRO A 731 -14.30 7.42 5.72
C PRO A 731 -15.18 8.19 4.72
N ASP A 732 -16.38 7.72 4.44
CA ASP A 732 -17.28 8.39 3.49
C ASP A 732 -17.56 9.85 3.91
N PRO A 733 -17.09 10.87 3.16
CA PRO A 733 -17.28 12.27 3.49
C PRO A 733 -18.52 12.87 2.82
N VAL A 734 -19.36 12.06 2.19
CA VAL A 734 -20.59 12.55 1.53
C VAL A 734 -21.79 12.31 2.43
N GLU A 735 -22.51 13.39 2.76
CA GLU A 735 -23.71 13.29 3.58
C GLU A 735 -24.80 12.42 2.90
N SER A 736 -25.30 11.45 3.64
CA SER A 736 -26.37 10.57 3.20
C SER A 736 -27.11 9.96 4.38
N ALA A 737 -28.18 9.22 4.15
CA ALA A 737 -28.86 8.46 5.20
C ALA A 737 -27.93 7.44 5.92
N LYS A 738 -26.91 6.92 5.22
CA LYS A 738 -25.90 6.02 5.77
C LYS A 738 -24.72 6.75 6.43
N THR A 739 -24.51 8.01 6.08
CA THR A 739 -23.40 8.85 6.57
C THR A 739 -23.95 10.23 6.98
N PRO A 740 -24.68 10.33 8.07
CA PRO A 740 -25.28 11.60 8.52
C PRO A 740 -24.23 12.62 8.99
N ASP A 741 -23.02 12.19 9.27
CA ASP A 741 -21.85 12.97 9.66
C ASP A 741 -20.91 13.30 8.46
N GLY A 742 -21.39 13.10 7.24
CA GLY A 742 -20.59 13.32 6.01
C GLY A 742 -20.04 14.74 5.89
N ARG A 743 -20.86 15.78 6.22
CA ARG A 743 -20.39 17.17 6.20
C ARG A 743 -19.21 17.44 7.13
N TYR A 744 -19.24 16.83 8.34
CA TYR A 744 -18.14 16.94 9.29
C TYR A 744 -16.88 16.21 8.78
N LYS A 745 -17.02 14.99 8.24
CA LYS A 745 -15.93 14.22 7.66
C LYS A 745 -15.30 14.93 6.46
N LEU A 746 -16.13 15.61 5.65
CA LEU A 746 -15.64 16.45 4.54
C LEU A 746 -14.89 17.67 5.07
N ALA A 747 -15.37 18.30 6.16
CA ALA A 747 -14.66 19.42 6.78
C ALA A 747 -13.30 18.99 7.35
N GLN A 748 -13.19 17.80 7.92
CA GLN A 748 -11.90 17.24 8.31
C GLN A 748 -10.97 17.10 7.10
N LEU A 749 -11.48 16.66 5.93
CA LEU A 749 -10.70 16.54 4.69
C LEU A 749 -10.23 17.91 4.17
N VAL A 750 -11.11 18.93 4.20
CA VAL A 750 -10.75 20.30 3.85
C VAL A 750 -9.62 20.83 4.74
N ARG A 751 -9.72 20.63 6.06
CA ARG A 751 -8.70 21.06 7.03
C ARG A 751 -7.35 20.36 6.79
N ALA A 752 -7.36 19.06 6.53
CA ALA A 752 -6.14 18.31 6.24
C ALA A 752 -5.48 18.79 4.92
N ASN A 753 -6.26 19.09 3.89
CA ASN A 753 -5.74 19.66 2.64
C ASN A 753 -5.18 21.08 2.80
N ARG A 754 -5.77 21.91 3.68
CA ARG A 754 -5.21 23.22 4.03
C ARG A 754 -3.84 23.09 4.71
N ALA A 755 -3.72 22.16 5.66
CA ALA A 755 -2.44 21.87 6.29
C ALA A 755 -1.38 21.42 5.26
N LEU A 756 -1.76 20.56 4.33
CA LEU A 756 -0.88 20.13 3.24
C LEU A 756 -0.36 21.32 2.43
N ASP A 757 -1.24 22.21 1.98
CA ASP A 757 -0.88 23.41 1.23
C ASP A 757 0.10 24.30 2.02
N GLU A 758 -0.26 24.66 3.25
CA GLU A 758 0.50 25.61 4.08
C GLU A 758 1.86 25.06 4.47
N VAL A 759 1.94 23.81 4.93
CA VAL A 759 3.18 23.17 5.39
C VAL A 759 4.11 22.87 4.21
N CYS A 760 3.58 22.32 3.10
CA CYS A 760 4.39 22.05 1.91
C CYS A 760 4.98 23.31 1.30
N ARG A 761 4.22 24.42 1.25
CA ARG A 761 4.77 25.73 0.83
C ARG A 761 5.87 26.23 1.76
N ALA A 762 5.63 26.15 3.08
CA ALA A 762 6.59 26.63 4.07
C ALA A 762 7.91 25.86 4.03
N TYR A 763 7.84 24.55 3.82
CA TYR A 763 9.02 23.68 3.70
C TYR A 763 9.64 23.66 2.30
N ASN A 764 9.00 24.29 1.31
CA ASN A 764 9.38 24.19 -0.11
C ASN A 764 9.42 22.73 -0.59
N LEU A 765 8.44 21.96 -0.15
CA LEU A 765 8.30 20.52 -0.37
C LEU A 765 7.14 20.24 -1.36
N PRO A 766 7.41 20.10 -2.67
CA PRO A 766 6.36 19.87 -3.66
C PRO A 766 5.79 18.47 -3.56
N CYS A 767 4.47 18.29 -3.67
CA CYS A 767 3.84 17.01 -3.90
C CYS A 767 3.92 16.66 -5.39
N ILE A 768 4.67 15.62 -5.76
CA ILE A 768 4.90 15.26 -7.17
C ILE A 768 3.94 14.18 -7.67
N SER A 769 3.30 13.48 -6.76
CA SER A 769 2.27 12.47 -7.00
C SER A 769 1.36 12.44 -5.77
N GLY A 770 0.27 11.74 -5.86
CA GLY A 770 -0.67 11.55 -4.75
C GLY A 770 -1.66 10.45 -5.04
N LYS A 771 -2.45 10.09 -4.02
CA LYS A 771 -3.57 9.18 -4.12
C LYS A 771 -4.60 9.49 -3.05
N ASP A 772 -5.87 9.37 -3.39
CA ASP A 772 -6.95 9.35 -2.42
C ASP A 772 -7.72 8.03 -2.48
N SER A 773 -8.10 7.54 -1.31
CA SER A 773 -8.98 6.39 -1.13
C SER A 773 -10.13 6.82 -0.21
N MET A 774 -11.31 6.96 -0.80
CA MET A 774 -12.50 7.44 -0.10
C MET A 774 -13.41 6.26 0.28
N LYS A 775 -14.34 6.51 1.20
CA LYS A 775 -15.35 5.54 1.66
C LYS A 775 -14.73 4.27 2.25
N ASN A 776 -13.68 4.44 3.07
CA ASN A 776 -13.09 3.32 3.80
C ASN A 776 -13.94 2.95 5.02
N ASP A 777 -15.15 2.50 4.74
CA ASP A 777 -16.15 2.03 5.71
C ASP A 777 -16.45 0.55 5.47
N ALA A 778 -16.91 -0.13 6.52
CA ALA A 778 -17.50 -1.46 6.45
C ALA A 778 -18.81 -1.46 7.21
N THR A 779 -19.88 -1.98 6.61
CA THR A 779 -21.18 -2.21 7.27
C THR A 779 -21.54 -3.68 7.19
N LEU A 780 -21.46 -4.35 8.33
CA LEU A 780 -21.70 -5.79 8.48
C LEU A 780 -22.56 -6.01 9.73
N ASP A 781 -23.51 -6.93 9.67
CA ASP A 781 -24.50 -7.18 10.75
C ASP A 781 -25.23 -5.90 11.23
N GLY A 782 -25.35 -4.87 10.36
CA GLY A 782 -25.94 -3.59 10.69
C GLY A 782 -25.05 -2.66 11.51
N GLU A 783 -23.80 -3.04 11.80
CA GLU A 783 -22.79 -2.21 12.46
C GLU A 783 -21.87 -1.56 11.40
N LYS A 784 -21.75 -0.23 11.47
CA LYS A 784 -20.84 0.53 10.60
C LYS A 784 -19.53 0.81 11.32
N ILE A 785 -18.43 0.37 10.75
CA ILE A 785 -17.07 0.64 11.23
C ILE A 785 -16.38 1.53 10.18
N SER A 786 -16.03 2.75 10.58
CA SER A 786 -15.33 3.73 9.74
C SER A 786 -13.87 3.84 10.17
N VAL A 787 -12.94 3.88 9.20
CA VAL A 787 -11.54 4.20 9.51
C VAL A 787 -11.42 5.63 10.03
N PRO A 788 -10.42 5.95 10.87
CA PRO A 788 -10.13 7.33 11.21
C PRO A 788 -9.60 8.08 9.97
N PRO A 789 -9.85 9.39 9.84
CA PRO A 789 -9.17 10.23 8.87
C PRO A 789 -7.66 10.01 8.92
N THR A 790 -7.06 9.60 7.81
CA THR A 790 -5.65 9.21 7.75
C THR A 790 -4.96 9.86 6.55
N LEU A 791 -3.83 10.52 6.78
CA LEU A 791 -2.89 10.94 5.77
C LEU A 791 -1.57 10.19 5.99
N LEU A 792 -1.15 9.42 4.98
CA LEU A 792 0.23 9.00 4.85
C LEU A 792 0.95 10.03 3.97
N PHE A 793 2.01 10.63 4.49
CA PHE A 793 2.91 11.46 3.70
C PHE A 793 4.23 10.73 3.48
N SER A 794 4.60 10.49 2.22
CA SER A 794 5.87 9.87 1.86
C SER A 794 6.80 10.91 1.25
N LEU A 795 8.11 10.78 1.49
CA LEU A 795 9.12 11.71 1.00
C LEU A 795 10.26 10.96 0.31
N ILE A 796 10.67 11.51 -0.82
CA ILE A 796 11.92 11.14 -1.50
C ILE A 796 12.85 12.35 -1.52
N GLY A 797 14.13 12.11 -1.24
CA GLY A 797 15.13 13.17 -1.21
C GLY A 797 16.50 12.71 -1.71
N ASN A 798 17.40 13.68 -1.85
CA ASN A 798 18.80 13.47 -2.20
C ASN A 798 19.67 13.33 -0.95
N HIS A 799 20.67 12.46 -0.98
CA HIS A 799 21.78 12.45 -0.03
C HIS A 799 23.09 12.69 -0.78
N LEU A 800 23.77 13.78 -0.47
CA LEU A 800 24.96 14.22 -1.22
C LEU A 800 26.13 13.24 -1.15
N ASP A 801 26.35 12.60 0.02
CA ASP A 801 27.39 11.61 0.24
C ASP A 801 26.97 10.60 1.30
N VAL A 802 26.53 9.42 0.88
CA VAL A 802 25.99 8.37 1.76
C VAL A 802 26.99 7.87 2.83
N ARG A 803 28.28 8.15 2.68
CA ARG A 803 29.29 7.81 3.71
C ARG A 803 29.15 8.66 4.96
N LYS A 804 28.39 9.76 4.89
CA LYS A 804 28.09 10.69 5.97
C LYS A 804 26.66 10.54 6.50
N ALA A 805 25.94 9.53 6.04
CA ALA A 805 24.61 9.23 6.55
C ALA A 805 24.68 8.86 8.04
N VAL A 806 23.74 9.41 8.82
CA VAL A 806 23.66 9.23 10.27
C VAL A 806 22.53 8.22 10.58
N SER A 807 22.70 7.43 11.63
CA SER A 807 21.66 6.51 12.13
C SER A 807 21.24 6.85 13.55
N SER A 808 20.09 6.27 13.98
CA SER A 808 19.43 6.57 15.26
C SER A 808 20.21 6.11 16.50
N ASP A 809 20.99 5.02 16.40
CA ASP A 809 21.66 4.37 17.52
C ASP A 809 22.83 5.18 18.08
N PHE A 810 22.97 5.27 19.40
CA PHE A 810 24.17 5.84 20.03
C PHE A 810 25.43 5.03 19.65
N LYS A 811 26.57 5.70 19.53
CA LYS A 811 27.83 5.08 19.04
C LYS A 811 28.82 4.72 20.14
N GLU A 812 29.09 5.65 21.02
CA GLU A 812 30.19 5.49 22.02
C GLU A 812 29.74 5.92 23.43
N VAL A 813 30.14 5.16 24.42
CA VAL A 813 29.99 5.57 25.84
C VAL A 813 30.72 6.87 26.08
N GLY A 814 30.04 7.84 26.69
CA GLY A 814 30.56 9.19 26.94
C GLY A 814 30.16 10.21 25.87
N ASP A 815 29.56 9.81 24.74
CA ASP A 815 28.97 10.77 23.83
C ASP A 815 27.93 11.64 24.54
N MET A 816 27.96 12.93 24.25
CA MET A 816 27.09 13.94 24.85
C MET A 816 25.74 13.91 24.15
N ILE A 817 24.64 13.88 24.91
CA ILE A 817 23.27 13.81 24.42
C ILE A 817 22.65 15.20 24.48
N TYR A 818 22.10 15.65 23.36
CA TYR A 818 21.35 16.90 23.22
C TYR A 818 19.96 16.64 22.67
N LEU A 819 18.99 17.37 23.17
CA LEU A 819 17.67 17.53 22.53
C LEU A 819 17.64 18.86 21.79
N VAL A 820 17.41 18.82 20.50
CA VAL A 820 17.19 19.99 19.68
C VAL A 820 15.71 20.14 19.35
N GLY A 821 15.19 21.36 19.34
CA GLY A 821 13.77 21.69 19.19
C GLY A 821 13.05 21.88 20.53
N GLU A 822 11.91 22.58 20.49
CA GLU A 822 11.15 22.98 21.68
C GLU A 822 10.26 21.86 22.19
N THR A 823 10.12 21.77 23.53
CA THR A 823 9.24 20.82 24.21
C THR A 823 8.06 21.56 24.84
N HIS A 824 6.84 21.12 24.54
CA HIS A 824 5.61 21.72 25.03
C HIS A 824 4.73 20.67 25.75
N GLN A 825 3.71 21.17 26.48
CA GLN A 825 2.74 20.31 27.16
C GLN A 825 1.72 19.75 26.13
N GLU A 826 2.20 18.93 25.19
CA GLU A 826 1.45 18.40 24.05
C GLU A 826 1.29 16.89 24.18
N LEU A 827 0.22 16.48 24.83
CA LEU A 827 -0.13 15.08 25.14
C LEU A 827 -1.50 14.68 24.55
N GLY A 828 -2.17 15.61 23.83
CA GLY A 828 -3.46 15.33 23.20
C GLY A 828 -3.35 14.26 22.13
N ALA A 829 -4.16 13.22 22.22
CA ALA A 829 -4.19 12.05 21.32
C ALA A 829 -2.86 11.28 21.21
N SER A 830 -1.92 11.46 22.16
CA SER A 830 -0.65 10.73 22.22
C SER A 830 -0.84 9.26 22.62
N GLU A 831 0.18 8.43 22.39
CA GLU A 831 0.18 7.03 22.82
C GLU A 831 -0.01 6.90 24.34
N LEU A 832 0.55 7.83 25.12
CA LEU A 832 0.31 7.88 26.57
C LEU A 832 -1.16 8.14 26.89
N ALA A 833 -1.81 9.09 26.23
CA ALA A 833 -3.21 9.42 26.45
C ALA A 833 -4.13 8.23 26.15
N PHE A 834 -3.89 7.57 25.02
CA PHE A 834 -4.64 6.36 24.63
C PHE A 834 -4.40 5.21 25.62
N MET A 835 -3.18 5.00 26.11
CA MET A 835 -2.89 3.98 27.11
C MET A 835 -3.73 4.20 28.38
N PHE A 836 -3.75 5.41 28.90
CA PHE A 836 -4.54 5.72 30.10
C PHE A 836 -6.07 5.67 29.85
N ARG A 837 -6.52 6.06 28.66
CA ARG A 837 -7.92 5.89 28.27
C ARG A 837 -8.32 4.41 28.27
N ASP A 838 -7.51 3.55 27.65
CA ASP A 838 -7.78 2.12 27.54
C ASP A 838 -7.80 1.45 28.92
N GLU A 839 -6.81 1.74 29.76
CA GLU A 839 -6.70 1.20 31.13
C GLU A 839 -7.80 1.71 32.07
N SER A 840 -8.30 2.91 31.85
CA SER A 840 -9.37 3.52 32.61
C SER A 840 -10.78 3.13 32.16
N ASN A 841 -10.93 2.27 31.16
CA ASN A 841 -12.18 1.96 30.45
C ASN A 841 -12.90 3.23 29.95
N GLY A 842 -12.17 4.14 29.37
CA GLY A 842 -12.68 5.39 28.80
C GLY A 842 -12.99 6.51 29.82
N ARG A 843 -12.62 6.37 31.10
CA ARG A 843 -12.75 7.44 32.07
C ARG A 843 -11.69 8.54 31.95
N SER A 844 -10.51 8.19 31.40
CA SER A 844 -9.52 9.18 31.04
C SER A 844 -9.82 9.65 29.62
N GLY A 845 -9.80 10.96 29.38
CA GLY A 845 -9.97 11.53 28.07
C GLY A 845 -8.67 11.43 27.24
N ILE A 846 -8.80 11.73 25.97
CA ILE A 846 -7.66 11.90 25.04
C ILE A 846 -7.43 13.38 24.72
N GLY A 847 -8.21 14.28 25.31
CA GLY A 847 -8.14 15.73 25.13
C GLY A 847 -6.85 16.32 25.65
N GLY A 848 -6.66 17.55 25.31
CA GLY A 848 -5.44 18.32 25.56
C GLY A 848 -4.97 18.92 24.24
N GLN A 849 -3.81 19.53 24.29
CA GLN A 849 -3.21 20.11 23.08
C GLN A 849 -2.56 19.01 22.26
N VAL A 850 -2.99 18.87 21.00
CA VAL A 850 -2.23 18.09 19.99
C VAL A 850 -0.99 18.89 19.62
N PRO A 851 0.09 18.20 19.19
CA PRO A 851 1.31 18.88 18.72
C PRO A 851 1.02 19.93 17.66
N GLN A 852 1.61 21.10 17.84
CA GLN A 852 1.49 22.24 16.93
C GLN A 852 2.77 22.42 16.13
N ILE A 853 2.66 22.85 14.87
CA ILE A 853 3.79 23.03 13.99
C ILE A 853 4.22 24.50 13.92
N ASP A 854 5.53 24.75 14.05
CA ASP A 854 6.17 25.99 13.63
C ASP A 854 7.14 25.69 12.46
N THR A 855 6.61 25.79 11.25
CA THR A 855 7.35 25.43 10.03
C THR A 855 8.60 26.27 9.83
N SER A 856 8.59 27.55 10.19
CA SER A 856 9.72 28.47 10.02
C SER A 856 10.88 28.06 10.93
N ARG A 857 10.59 27.83 12.19
CA ARG A 857 11.55 27.39 13.20
C ARG A 857 12.11 26.01 12.87
N ASN A 858 11.22 25.06 12.57
CA ASN A 858 11.62 23.69 12.25
C ASN A 858 12.50 23.64 11.00
N LEU A 859 12.16 24.34 9.91
CA LEU A 859 13.00 24.36 8.71
C LEU A 859 14.37 24.97 8.96
N SER A 860 14.46 26.05 9.76
CA SER A 860 15.74 26.66 10.15
C SER A 860 16.61 25.68 10.94
N LEU A 861 16.02 25.00 11.93
CA LEU A 861 16.67 23.95 12.70
C LEU A 861 17.15 22.79 11.83
N TYR A 862 16.29 22.26 10.96
CA TYR A 862 16.60 21.12 10.08
C TYR A 862 17.77 21.46 9.13
N ARG A 863 17.81 22.68 8.57
CA ARG A 863 18.95 23.16 7.76
C ARG A 863 20.25 23.24 8.56
N SER A 864 20.19 23.62 9.81
CA SER A 864 21.37 23.69 10.69
C SER A 864 21.85 22.28 11.05
N LEU A 865 20.94 21.34 11.34
CA LEU A 865 21.25 19.94 11.63
C LEU A 865 21.89 19.22 10.43
N THR A 866 21.30 19.30 9.25
CA THR A 866 21.85 18.64 8.05
C THR A 866 23.23 19.19 7.66
N LYS A 867 23.47 20.49 7.89
CA LYS A 867 24.80 21.11 7.75
C LYS A 867 25.79 20.58 8.78
N ALA A 868 25.37 20.38 10.05
CA ALA A 868 26.23 19.82 11.09
C ALA A 868 26.58 18.35 10.76
N MET A 869 25.61 17.56 10.27
CA MET A 869 25.84 16.18 9.79
C MET A 869 26.83 16.15 8.61
N SER A 870 26.68 17.02 7.63
CA SER A 870 27.59 17.10 6.47
C SER A 870 29.05 17.38 6.88
N ARG A 871 29.26 17.97 8.07
CA ARG A 871 30.56 18.23 8.69
C ARG A 871 30.99 17.16 9.68
N GLU A 872 30.22 16.06 9.78
CA GLU A 872 30.51 14.91 10.67
C GLU A 872 30.62 15.33 12.16
N LEU A 873 29.80 16.32 12.57
CA LEU A 873 29.74 16.76 13.96
C LEU A 873 28.82 15.90 14.82
N ILE A 874 27.83 15.24 14.22
CA ILE A 874 26.78 14.46 14.87
C ILE A 874 27.11 12.97 14.73
N SER A 875 27.10 12.23 15.85
CA SER A 875 27.33 10.77 15.89
C SER A 875 26.06 9.98 15.58
N SER A 876 24.92 10.39 16.17
CA SER A 876 23.60 9.79 15.94
C SER A 876 22.52 10.84 15.99
N ALA A 877 21.40 10.59 15.32
CA ALA A 877 20.20 11.42 15.35
C ALA A 877 18.97 10.53 15.27
N HIS A 878 17.95 10.84 16.08
CA HIS A 878 16.66 10.13 16.11
C HIS A 878 15.53 11.11 16.39
N ASP A 879 14.42 11.00 15.66
CA ASP A 879 13.28 11.87 15.87
C ASP A 879 12.55 11.55 17.20
N CYS A 880 11.87 12.53 17.78
CA CYS A 880 10.99 12.32 18.91
C CYS A 880 9.54 12.27 18.41
N SER A 881 8.98 11.08 18.30
CA SER A 881 7.62 10.79 17.82
C SER A 881 6.77 10.12 18.91
N ASP A 882 6.18 8.98 18.62
CA ASP A 882 5.29 8.23 19.52
C ASP A 882 5.98 7.96 20.88
N ALA A 883 5.23 8.26 21.97
CA ALA A 883 5.67 8.15 23.36
C ALA A 883 6.87 9.07 23.74
N GLY A 884 7.23 10.04 22.91
CA GLY A 884 8.09 11.16 23.20
C GLY A 884 9.56 10.84 23.54
N LEU A 885 10.22 11.78 24.24
CA LEU A 885 11.66 11.71 24.55
C LEU A 885 12.09 10.42 25.24
N ALA A 886 11.26 9.88 26.16
CA ALA A 886 11.64 8.70 26.94
C ALA A 886 11.72 7.43 26.06
N ALA A 887 10.82 7.27 25.11
CA ALA A 887 10.84 6.17 24.14
C ALA A 887 12.00 6.33 23.15
N THR A 888 12.18 7.52 22.57
CA THR A 888 13.30 7.84 21.66
C THR A 888 14.65 7.55 22.30
N LEU A 889 14.85 7.94 23.57
CA LEU A 889 16.06 7.64 24.32
C LEU A 889 16.31 6.14 24.46
N ALA A 890 15.25 5.36 24.78
CA ALA A 890 15.35 3.91 24.91
C ALA A 890 15.76 3.25 23.57
N GLU A 891 15.18 3.69 22.47
CA GLU A 891 15.47 3.19 21.13
C GLU A 891 16.90 3.48 20.69
N CYS A 892 17.41 4.70 20.94
CA CYS A 892 18.82 5.03 20.73
C CYS A 892 19.76 4.11 21.52
N CYS A 893 19.42 3.80 22.77
CA CYS A 893 20.21 2.92 23.65
C CYS A 893 20.16 1.46 23.20
N PHE A 894 19.06 0.97 22.59
CA PHE A 894 18.99 -0.42 22.11
C PHE A 894 20.10 -0.75 21.11
N GLY A 895 20.45 0.21 20.24
CA GLY A 895 21.44 -0.01 19.21
C GLY A 895 22.89 -0.16 19.68
N CYS A 896 23.25 0.29 20.91
CA CYS A 896 24.60 0.25 21.42
C CYS A 896 24.79 -0.59 22.69
N ASP A 897 23.74 -1.23 23.18
CA ASP A 897 23.69 -2.00 24.43
C ASP A 897 24.22 -1.18 25.66
N SER A 898 23.86 0.11 25.69
CA SER A 898 24.30 1.07 26.71
C SER A 898 23.07 1.77 27.31
N GLY A 899 23.27 2.39 28.47
CA GLY A 899 22.23 3.25 29.07
C GLY A 899 22.51 4.73 28.87
N ALA A 900 21.79 5.57 29.62
CA ALA A 900 21.98 7.01 29.58
C ALA A 900 21.66 7.68 30.91
N ASP A 901 22.44 8.72 31.26
CA ASP A 901 22.22 9.57 32.43
C ASP A 901 21.87 10.99 31.98
N LEU A 902 20.65 11.45 32.20
CA LEU A 902 20.14 12.74 31.76
C LEU A 902 19.67 13.62 32.92
N ASP A 903 19.79 14.95 32.77
CA ASP A 903 19.10 15.95 33.53
C ASP A 903 18.30 16.85 32.59
N ILE A 904 16.99 16.83 32.70
CA ILE A 904 16.07 17.56 31.81
C ILE A 904 15.58 18.90 32.40
N SER A 905 16.29 19.44 33.39
CA SER A 905 15.89 20.69 34.06
C SER A 905 15.74 21.88 33.11
N GLU A 906 16.57 21.95 32.08
CA GLU A 906 16.59 23.05 31.11
C GLU A 906 15.33 23.08 30.25
N LEU A 907 14.68 21.94 29.98
CA LEU A 907 13.44 21.88 29.18
C LEU A 907 12.27 22.66 29.79
N PHE A 908 12.30 22.89 31.13
CA PHE A 908 11.24 23.61 31.85
C PHE A 908 11.42 25.13 31.80
N ASN A 909 12.46 25.64 31.14
CA ASN A 909 12.68 27.08 31.00
C ASN A 909 11.86 27.67 29.84
N SER A 910 11.52 26.86 28.83
CA SER A 910 10.82 27.31 27.60
C SER A 910 9.30 27.28 27.73
N ASP A 911 8.73 26.41 28.55
CA ASP A 911 7.26 26.34 28.79
C ASP A 911 6.95 26.25 30.29
N VAL A 912 6.29 27.29 30.83
CA VAL A 912 5.91 27.36 32.25
C VAL A 912 4.83 26.34 32.63
N ASN A 913 4.11 25.80 31.68
CA ASN A 913 3.06 24.81 31.93
C ASN A 913 3.59 23.36 31.81
N LEU A 914 4.84 23.19 31.41
CA LEU A 914 5.44 21.87 31.20
C LEU A 914 5.56 21.13 32.53
N ASP A 915 5.01 19.93 32.61
CA ASP A 915 5.19 18.99 33.71
C ASP A 915 6.08 17.80 33.31
N ASN A 916 6.31 16.87 34.24
CA ASN A 916 7.16 15.70 33.96
C ASN A 916 6.53 14.78 32.88
N TRP A 917 5.21 14.73 32.75
CA TRP A 917 4.52 13.94 31.73
C TRP A 917 4.76 14.51 30.33
N GLY A 918 4.56 15.82 30.17
CA GLY A 918 4.85 16.51 28.90
C GLY A 918 6.32 16.45 28.51
N ALA A 919 7.23 16.64 29.48
CA ALA A 919 8.67 16.58 29.21
C ALA A 919 9.15 15.19 28.74
N LEU A 920 8.62 14.10 29.34
CA LEU A 920 9.04 12.73 29.06
C LEU A 920 8.31 12.10 27.88
N PHE A 921 6.99 12.33 27.77
CA PHE A 921 6.09 11.60 26.88
C PHE A 921 5.28 12.47 25.91
N GLY A 922 5.47 13.81 25.98
CA GLY A 922 4.89 14.72 25.00
C GLY A 922 5.44 14.43 23.58
N GLU A 923 4.61 14.62 22.57
CA GLU A 923 4.94 14.28 21.17
C GLU A 923 5.14 15.56 20.32
N SER A 924 5.69 16.64 20.93
CA SER A 924 5.94 17.93 20.27
C SER A 924 6.77 17.78 19.01
N LEU A 925 6.34 18.42 17.93
CA LEU A 925 6.96 18.36 16.61
C LEU A 925 8.31 19.10 16.56
N GLY A 926 9.14 18.76 15.59
CA GLY A 926 10.43 19.43 15.36
C GLY A 926 11.56 19.02 16.32
N ARG A 927 11.34 18.05 17.22
CA ARG A 927 12.36 17.59 18.16
C ARG A 927 13.16 16.43 17.62
N ILE A 928 14.50 16.49 17.81
CA ILE A 928 15.42 15.42 17.43
C ILE A 928 16.41 15.23 18.58
N LEU A 929 16.61 13.97 18.99
CA LEU A 929 17.64 13.58 19.95
C LEU A 929 18.92 13.28 19.18
N VAL A 930 20.04 13.95 19.56
CA VAL A 930 21.33 13.75 18.89
C VAL A 930 22.42 13.39 19.90
N SER A 931 23.38 12.58 19.45
CA SER A 931 24.61 12.36 20.22
C SER A 931 25.83 12.97 19.52
N ILE A 932 26.72 13.54 20.32
CA ILE A 932 27.88 14.34 19.87
C ILE A 932 29.13 13.86 20.61
N LYS A 933 30.23 13.63 19.89
CA LYS A 933 31.51 13.37 20.53
C LYS A 933 31.97 14.57 21.37
N PRO A 934 32.51 14.37 22.59
CA PRO A 934 32.90 15.49 23.47
C PRO A 934 33.79 16.53 22.79
N GLU A 935 34.69 16.14 21.89
CA GLU A 935 35.57 17.04 21.14
C GLU A 935 34.81 17.93 20.14
N ASN A 936 33.60 17.54 19.69
CA ASN A 936 32.80 18.29 18.75
C ASN A 936 31.76 19.21 19.42
N SER A 937 31.51 19.06 20.72
CA SER A 937 30.42 19.74 21.45
C SER A 937 30.41 21.26 21.28
N GLN A 938 31.54 21.92 21.51
CA GLN A 938 31.64 23.39 21.39
C GLN A 938 31.36 23.91 19.96
N ILE A 939 31.76 23.12 18.94
CA ILE A 939 31.50 23.51 17.54
C ILE A 939 30.02 23.29 17.24
N PHE A 940 29.45 22.19 17.73
CA PHE A 940 28.03 21.88 17.56
C PHE A 940 27.13 22.92 18.24
N GLU A 941 27.39 23.25 19.53
CA GLU A 941 26.63 24.26 20.27
C GLU A 941 26.67 25.62 19.56
N LYS A 942 27.80 26.01 18.99
CA LYS A 942 27.91 27.21 18.18
C LYS A 942 27.08 27.12 16.89
N PHE A 943 26.95 25.93 16.29
CA PHE A 943 26.11 25.71 15.13
C PHE A 943 24.63 25.86 15.46
N MET A 944 24.22 25.51 16.68
CA MET A 944 22.87 25.55 17.19
C MET A 944 22.52 26.82 17.96
N GLU A 945 23.43 27.84 18.02
CA GLU A 945 23.27 29.04 18.86
C GLU A 945 21.95 29.81 18.62
N GLU A 946 21.36 29.70 17.42
CA GLU A 946 20.07 30.34 17.05
C GLU A 946 18.86 29.44 17.31
N HIS A 947 19.05 28.23 17.84
CA HIS A 947 18.01 27.22 18.03
C HIS A 947 17.93 26.73 19.47
N GLU A 948 16.76 26.25 19.88
CA GLU A 948 16.62 25.53 21.14
C GLU A 948 17.45 24.24 21.07
N CYS A 949 18.49 24.18 21.90
CA CYS A 949 19.46 23.08 21.93
C CYS A 949 19.90 22.82 23.36
N ASN A 950 19.28 21.82 23.98
CA ASN A 950 19.49 21.53 25.40
C ASN A 950 20.46 20.35 25.56
N TYR A 951 21.57 20.58 26.25
CA TYR A 951 22.46 19.50 26.71
C TYR A 951 21.76 18.73 27.84
N LEU A 952 21.48 17.46 27.63
CA LEU A 952 20.74 16.64 28.60
C LEU A 952 21.66 15.74 29.44
N GLY A 953 22.77 15.26 28.89
CA GLY A 953 23.63 14.30 29.59
C GLY A 953 24.53 13.47 28.69
N LYS A 954 24.75 12.20 29.05
CA LYS A 954 25.71 11.34 28.35
C LYS A 954 25.24 9.90 28.23
N VAL A 955 25.72 9.23 27.21
CA VAL A 955 25.65 7.78 27.07
C VAL A 955 26.44 7.12 28.17
N SER A 956 25.84 6.25 28.97
CA SER A 956 26.47 5.55 30.10
C SER A 956 26.86 4.12 29.75
N SER A 957 27.78 3.54 30.53
CA SER A 957 28.27 2.17 30.30
C SER A 957 27.43 1.08 31.01
N ASP A 958 26.37 1.46 31.71
CA ASP A 958 25.54 0.50 32.45
C ASP A 958 24.21 0.23 31.74
N ASP A 959 23.41 -0.71 32.22
CA ASP A 959 22.14 -1.17 31.63
C ASP A 959 20.93 -0.36 32.15
N ASN A 960 21.09 0.97 32.34
CA ASN A 960 19.99 1.78 32.87
C ASN A 960 19.85 3.12 32.17
N ILE A 961 18.60 3.55 32.04
CA ILE A 961 18.22 4.94 31.77
C ILE A 961 17.89 5.58 33.11
N ARG A 962 18.50 6.72 33.41
CA ARG A 962 18.23 7.56 34.57
C ARG A 962 17.99 8.98 34.11
N ILE A 963 16.82 9.52 34.44
CA ILE A 963 16.46 10.90 34.10
C ILE A 963 16.18 11.63 35.43
N THR A 964 16.81 12.78 35.58
CA THR A 964 16.65 13.66 36.74
C THR A 964 16.11 15.02 36.34
N ARG A 965 15.51 15.71 37.30
CA ARG A 965 15.13 17.13 37.21
C ARG A 965 15.62 17.82 38.48
N SER A 966 16.54 18.80 38.36
CA SER A 966 17.17 19.46 39.50
C SER A 966 17.76 18.46 40.51
N ASN A 967 18.47 17.47 40.04
CA ASN A 967 19.06 16.33 40.80
C ASN A 967 18.04 15.40 41.48
N MET A 968 16.73 15.56 41.26
CA MET A 968 15.73 14.62 41.75
C MET A 968 15.42 13.60 40.67
N PRO A 969 15.44 12.29 40.93
CA PRO A 969 15.10 11.28 39.94
C PRO A 969 13.62 11.35 39.58
N ILE A 970 13.32 11.36 38.30
CA ILE A 970 11.94 11.40 37.74
C ILE A 970 11.63 10.17 36.87
N LEU A 971 12.64 9.47 36.35
CA LEU A 971 12.48 8.20 35.66
C LEU A 971 13.73 7.33 35.86
N SER A 972 13.51 6.04 36.14
CA SER A 972 14.57 5.03 36.20
C SER A 972 14.05 3.71 35.63
N ALA A 973 14.74 3.15 34.62
CA ALA A 973 14.36 1.90 33.97
C ALA A 973 15.58 1.10 33.51
N SER A 974 15.48 -0.23 33.53
CA SER A 974 16.51 -1.13 32.99
C SER A 974 16.34 -1.28 31.49
N MET A 975 17.40 -1.15 30.72
CA MET A 975 17.41 -1.33 29.27
C MET A 975 16.98 -2.74 28.85
N SER A 976 17.45 -3.76 29.59
CA SER A 976 17.05 -5.16 29.32
C SER A 976 15.55 -5.37 29.54
N GLU A 977 14.94 -4.73 30.54
CA GLU A 977 13.49 -4.78 30.76
C GLU A 977 12.72 -4.05 29.64
N LEU A 978 13.14 -2.83 29.30
CA LEU A 978 12.52 -2.05 28.21
C LEU A 978 12.60 -2.77 26.86
N ARG A 979 13.78 -3.35 26.53
CA ARG A 979 13.98 -4.12 25.29
C ARG A 979 13.09 -5.37 25.24
N ASN A 980 12.93 -6.08 26.36
CA ASN A 980 12.04 -7.23 26.44
C ASN A 980 10.57 -6.83 26.22
N SER A 981 10.12 -5.72 26.83
CA SER A 981 8.79 -5.18 26.61
C SER A 981 8.58 -4.76 25.15
N TRP A 982 9.54 -4.05 24.56
CA TRP A 982 9.51 -3.59 23.18
C TRP A 982 9.45 -4.72 22.15
N LYS A 983 10.23 -5.79 22.34
CA LYS A 983 10.27 -6.96 21.42
C LYS A 983 9.18 -8.00 21.70
N GLY A 984 8.56 -7.97 22.88
CA GLY A 984 7.64 -9.03 23.33
C GLY A 984 6.29 -9.06 22.63
N THR A 985 5.75 -7.92 22.27
CA THR A 985 4.35 -7.76 21.82
C THR A 985 4.10 -8.32 20.42
N LEU A 986 4.93 -7.97 19.44
CA LEU A 986 4.76 -8.35 18.03
C LEU A 986 5.75 -9.44 17.61
N ASN A 987 5.82 -10.54 18.36
CA ASN A 987 6.80 -11.62 18.13
C ASN A 987 6.31 -12.76 17.20
N GLY A 988 5.21 -12.56 16.50
CA GLY A 988 4.64 -13.54 15.55
C GLY A 988 4.04 -14.78 16.22
N GLY A 989 3.67 -14.72 17.51
CA GLY A 989 3.07 -15.84 18.24
C GLY A 989 4.09 -16.92 18.62
N ARG A 990 5.35 -16.58 18.82
CA ARG A 990 6.43 -17.50 19.26
C ARG A 990 6.52 -17.64 20.79
N ASN A 991 5.47 -17.31 21.56
CA ASN A 991 5.39 -17.55 22.99
C ASN A 991 4.86 -18.94 23.32
#